data_60ed26881c2c805b62a5d2837925b719
#
_entry.id   60ed26881c2c805b62a5d2837925b719
#
_cell.length_a   1.000
_cell.length_b   1.000
_cell.length_c   1.000
_cell.angle_alpha   90.00
_cell.angle_beta   90.00
_cell.angle_gamma   90.00
#
_symmetry.space_group_name_H-M   'P 1'
#
loop_
_entity.id
_entity.type
_entity.pdbx_description
1 polymer ?
#
loop_
_entity_poly.entity_id
_entity_poly.type
_entity_poly.pdbx_seq_one_letter_code
_entity_poly.pdbx_strand_id
1 'polypeptide(L)'
;MSNPMHDKGEHYITTPKAEPFLERLIFNNRAGILFFFLLVTVFLGYNAVKIQPDASFERMIPLEHPYIVNMLEHRDDLQNLGNFVRIAVETKEGDIFTPEYMETLKQITDEVFYLNGVDRSGLKSLWTSNVRWVEVTEQGFQGGTVIPDNYDGSEPSLEQLRQNVLRSNEVGRLIADNFRSTIVYAPLYEKNPETGEPLDYGEFSRQLEEKIRQKYEDQNANVDIHIVGFAKKVGDLIEGIGSIAYFAAITIGLTTLLLFWYSRSLTGTLVPVFTSIVAVFWQLGTLRLLGYGLDPYSVLVPFLVFAIGISHGVQIVNAMAVEAAKGFDSVTAARLAFRALYIPGMLALISDAFGFLTLFFIEIDVIRDLAIAAGIGVAFVIITNLVMHVLIMSYLGISKGGVRHVQNRSEKQDRKWRTLSYFSHPSVAPISLLIAVIGLGLGLYYKQDLKVGDLDQGAPELRPDSRYNKDNAFIIDNYSTSADVLVVMVKTPQEECTQYSVLRAMDNLQWELQNTPGVQSSASLADVSKIVTKALNEGNWKWFEISRNQTIINASIRNAPSGLINTDCSLTPVLVFLEDHKAETLQTVVDRVEEFASNNSSDQHTFLLAAGNAGVEAATNEVISTAKDKMLIMVYGVVSLLCLLTFRSIRAVLCIVVPLGLTSILCEAIMAVSGIGIKVATLPVIALGVGIGVDYGIYIYSKLEKFLLEGKTLQDAYFETLKSTGKAVIFTGITLGLGVVTWIFSPIKFQADMGLLLFFMFLWNMVGAIWLLPALARFLLRPDRMLAKARAAK
;
A
#
# COMPACT_ATOMS: atom_id res chain seq x y z
N MET A 1 29.12 -66.06 -4.87
CA MET A 1 29.06 -64.67 -5.34
C MET A 1 28.09 -63.97 -4.41
N SER A 2 28.59 -63.41 -3.33
CA SER A 2 27.83 -62.69 -2.28
C SER A 2 27.63 -61.26 -2.72
N ASN A 3 26.39 -60.79 -2.62
CA ASN A 3 25.90 -59.49 -3.02
C ASN A 3 26.39 -58.38 -2.08
N PRO A 4 27.13 -57.36 -2.51
CA PRO A 4 27.73 -56.36 -1.58
C PRO A 4 26.79 -55.20 -1.22
N MET A 5 25.46 -55.31 -1.42
CA MET A 5 24.54 -54.16 -1.22
C MET A 5 23.82 -54.11 0.14
N HIS A 6 24.02 -55.08 1.03
CA HIS A 6 23.29 -55.07 2.33
C HIS A 6 24.04 -54.43 3.50
N ASP A 7 25.35 -54.14 3.37
CA ASP A 7 26.19 -53.78 4.51
C ASP A 7 26.37 -52.25 4.71
N LYS A 8 25.76 -51.39 3.89
CA LYS A 8 25.85 -49.92 4.08
C LYS A 8 24.66 -49.29 4.80
N GLY A 9 23.58 -50.04 5.06
CA GLY A 9 22.38 -49.55 5.74
C GLY A 9 22.43 -49.54 7.27
N GLU A 10 23.21 -50.46 7.86
CA GLU A 10 23.21 -50.67 9.33
C GLU A 10 24.16 -49.73 10.09
N HIS A 11 25.17 -49.14 9.44
CA HIS A 11 26.15 -48.32 10.15
C HIS A 11 25.68 -46.87 10.46
N TYR A 12 24.53 -46.42 9.94
CA TYR A 12 23.95 -45.11 10.26
C TYR A 12 22.88 -45.17 11.36
N ILE A 13 22.47 -46.37 11.81
CA ILE A 13 21.44 -46.59 12.83
C ILE A 13 22.03 -46.64 14.24
N THR A 14 23.35 -46.76 14.40
CA THR A 14 24.00 -47.11 15.67
C THR A 14 24.63 -45.94 16.44
N THR A 15 24.37 -44.69 16.15
CA THR A 15 24.61 -43.62 17.14
C THR A 15 23.29 -43.07 17.61
N PRO A 16 22.79 -43.41 18.81
CA PRO A 16 21.63 -42.78 19.38
C PRO A 16 22.01 -41.35 19.85
N LYS A 17 22.13 -40.38 18.97
CA LYS A 17 21.81 -39.00 19.40
C LYS A 17 20.35 -39.03 19.78
N ALA A 18 20.07 -38.79 21.07
CA ALA A 18 18.73 -38.79 21.61
C ALA A 18 17.78 -38.05 20.63
N GLU A 19 16.72 -38.76 20.19
CA GLU A 19 15.73 -38.15 19.29
C GLU A 19 15.21 -36.88 19.98
N PRO A 20 15.23 -35.73 19.33
CA PRO A 20 14.68 -34.51 19.92
C PRO A 20 13.25 -34.79 20.40
N PHE A 21 12.89 -34.33 21.59
CA PHE A 21 11.56 -34.53 22.19
C PHE A 21 10.43 -34.18 21.20
N LEU A 22 10.58 -33.08 20.48
CA LEU A 22 9.59 -32.59 19.51
C LEU A 22 9.44 -33.57 18.32
N GLU A 23 10.53 -34.13 17.79
CA GLU A 23 10.46 -35.12 16.71
C GLU A 23 9.69 -36.34 17.14
N ARG A 24 9.98 -36.87 18.35
CA ARG A 24 9.28 -38.00 18.92
C ARG A 24 7.79 -37.73 19.08
N LEU A 25 7.43 -36.56 19.63
CA LEU A 25 6.04 -36.13 19.80
C LEU A 25 5.29 -36.09 18.46
N ILE A 26 5.89 -35.48 17.44
CA ILE A 26 5.28 -35.29 16.14
C ILE A 26 5.14 -36.60 15.38
N PHE A 27 6.23 -37.39 15.24
CA PHE A 27 6.23 -38.56 14.39
C PHE A 27 5.57 -39.77 15.01
N ASN A 28 5.48 -39.88 16.35
CA ASN A 28 4.77 -40.96 16.99
C ASN A 28 3.25 -40.77 17.02
N ASN A 29 2.76 -39.50 16.88
CA ASN A 29 1.34 -39.18 16.92
C ASN A 29 0.82 -38.65 15.57
N ARG A 30 1.43 -39.03 14.44
CA ARG A 30 1.15 -38.51 13.10
C ARG A 30 -0.33 -38.42 12.75
N ALA A 31 -1.08 -39.52 12.93
CA ALA A 31 -2.49 -39.59 12.56
C ALA A 31 -3.36 -38.64 13.42
N GLY A 32 -3.13 -38.61 14.74
CA GLY A 32 -3.85 -37.72 15.66
C GLY A 32 -3.60 -36.24 15.36
N ILE A 33 -2.34 -35.87 15.08
CA ILE A 33 -1.99 -34.48 14.73
C ILE A 33 -2.61 -34.08 13.39
N LEU A 34 -2.57 -34.96 12.37
CA LEU A 34 -3.20 -34.65 11.07
C LEU A 34 -4.73 -34.56 11.19
N PHE A 35 -5.35 -35.41 12.03
CA PHE A 35 -6.79 -35.29 12.30
C PHE A 35 -7.14 -33.98 13.01
N PHE A 36 -6.34 -33.57 14.01
CA PHE A 36 -6.51 -32.27 14.65
C PHE A 36 -6.37 -31.12 13.65
N PHE A 37 -5.36 -31.16 12.79
CA PHE A 37 -5.19 -30.14 11.74
C PHE A 37 -6.36 -30.12 10.74
N LEU A 38 -6.94 -31.26 10.42
CA LEU A 38 -8.15 -31.33 9.59
C LEU A 38 -9.33 -30.60 10.25
N LEU A 39 -9.55 -30.81 11.55
CA LEU A 39 -10.61 -30.11 12.29
C LEU A 39 -10.39 -28.60 12.32
N VAL A 40 -9.14 -28.16 12.61
CA VAL A 40 -8.76 -26.76 12.57
C VAL A 40 -8.97 -26.16 11.18
N THR A 41 -8.61 -26.91 10.12
CA THR A 41 -8.78 -26.44 8.71
C THR A 41 -10.26 -26.26 8.35
N VAL A 42 -11.12 -27.19 8.77
CA VAL A 42 -12.58 -27.05 8.53
C VAL A 42 -13.14 -25.84 9.30
N PHE A 43 -12.78 -25.69 10.57
CA PHE A 43 -13.25 -24.60 11.41
C PHE A 43 -12.79 -23.23 10.92
N LEU A 44 -11.49 -23.06 10.70
CA LEU A 44 -10.93 -21.78 10.22
C LEU A 44 -11.28 -21.52 8.76
N GLY A 45 -11.36 -22.58 7.93
CA GLY A 45 -11.80 -22.46 6.54
C GLY A 45 -13.25 -21.94 6.43
N TYR A 46 -14.15 -22.41 7.30
CA TYR A 46 -15.52 -21.91 7.36
C TYR A 46 -15.55 -20.39 7.73
N ASN A 47 -14.68 -19.95 8.64
CA ASN A 47 -14.59 -18.53 9.00
C ASN A 47 -13.91 -17.72 7.89
N ALA A 48 -12.92 -18.27 7.21
CA ALA A 48 -12.20 -17.58 6.13
C ALA A 48 -13.11 -17.16 4.97
N VAL A 49 -14.07 -18.01 4.60
CA VAL A 49 -15.04 -17.69 3.52
C VAL A 49 -15.98 -16.53 3.90
N LYS A 50 -16.09 -16.20 5.18
CA LYS A 50 -16.94 -15.14 5.70
C LYS A 50 -16.23 -13.81 5.94
N ILE A 51 -14.94 -13.72 5.61
CA ILE A 51 -14.19 -12.48 5.75
C ILE A 51 -14.78 -11.41 4.80
N GLN A 52 -14.90 -10.20 5.28
CA GLN A 52 -15.45 -9.09 4.51
C GLN A 52 -14.37 -8.07 4.17
N PRO A 53 -14.48 -7.36 3.04
CA PRO A 53 -13.66 -6.19 2.78
C PRO A 53 -13.91 -5.12 3.86
N ASP A 54 -12.85 -4.43 4.26
CA ASP A 54 -12.90 -3.28 5.17
C ASP A 54 -12.12 -2.14 4.51
N ALA A 55 -12.82 -1.14 4.02
CA ALA A 55 -12.24 0.01 3.32
C ALA A 55 -12.63 1.32 4.04
N SER A 56 -12.70 1.30 5.38
CA SER A 56 -13.01 2.51 6.14
C SER A 56 -11.89 3.54 6.01
N PHE A 57 -12.28 4.78 5.72
CA PHE A 57 -11.36 5.91 5.56
C PHE A 57 -10.50 6.15 6.80
N GLU A 58 -11.10 6.06 7.98
CA GLU A 58 -10.43 6.34 9.25
C GLU A 58 -9.22 5.42 9.49
N ARG A 59 -9.24 4.18 8.99
CA ARG A 59 -8.10 3.24 9.12
C ARG A 59 -6.91 3.56 8.24
N MET A 60 -7.14 4.30 7.16
CA MET A 60 -6.11 4.64 6.17
C MET A 60 -5.30 5.89 6.54
N ILE A 61 -5.74 6.64 7.56
CA ILE A 61 -5.15 7.91 7.97
C ILE A 61 -4.46 7.81 9.34
N PRO A 62 -3.46 8.67 9.63
CA PRO A 62 -2.77 8.68 10.92
C PRO A 62 -3.61 9.42 11.99
N LEU A 63 -4.48 8.69 12.68
CA LEU A 63 -5.46 9.24 13.64
C LEU A 63 -4.83 10.05 14.79
N GLU A 64 -3.59 9.74 15.15
CA GLU A 64 -2.87 10.41 16.25
C GLU A 64 -2.14 11.69 15.79
N HIS A 65 -2.11 11.97 14.48
CA HIS A 65 -1.41 13.13 13.93
C HIS A 65 -2.18 14.43 14.23
N PRO A 66 -1.51 15.55 14.63
CA PRO A 66 -2.18 16.80 15.01
C PRO A 66 -3.20 17.32 13.97
N TYR A 67 -2.89 17.24 12.68
CA TYR A 67 -3.80 17.69 11.61
C TYR A 67 -5.09 16.88 11.58
N ILE A 68 -4.97 15.56 11.80
CA ILE A 68 -6.12 14.64 11.81
C ILE A 68 -6.92 14.82 13.10
N VAL A 69 -6.25 14.97 14.26
CA VAL A 69 -6.92 15.26 15.53
C VAL A 69 -7.73 16.55 15.41
N ASN A 70 -7.14 17.64 14.89
CA ASN A 70 -7.85 18.90 14.65
C ASN A 70 -9.08 18.71 13.75
N MET A 71 -8.96 17.93 12.66
CA MET A 71 -10.08 17.62 11.78
C MET A 71 -11.19 16.86 12.49
N LEU A 72 -10.84 15.83 13.26
CA LEU A 72 -11.84 14.98 13.95
C LEU A 72 -12.53 15.73 15.09
N GLU A 73 -11.82 16.56 15.84
CA GLU A 73 -12.40 17.39 16.90
C GLU A 73 -13.40 18.43 16.38
N HIS A 74 -13.17 18.94 15.16
CA HIS A 74 -13.99 19.98 14.53
C HIS A 74 -14.78 19.47 13.32
N ARG A 75 -14.99 18.17 13.24
CA ARG A 75 -15.67 17.52 12.10
C ARG A 75 -17.08 18.06 11.87
N ASP A 76 -17.84 18.22 12.95
CA ASP A 76 -19.22 18.71 12.88
C ASP A 76 -19.27 20.20 12.48
N ASP A 77 -18.25 20.96 12.86
CA ASP A 77 -18.11 22.38 12.51
C ASP A 77 -17.74 22.58 11.03
N LEU A 78 -16.96 21.65 10.47
CA LEU A 78 -16.47 21.72 9.09
C LEU A 78 -17.45 21.14 8.05
N GLN A 79 -18.60 20.64 8.46
CA GLN A 79 -19.72 20.18 7.62
C GLN A 79 -19.30 19.42 6.36
N ASN A 80 -18.70 18.21 6.55
CA ASN A 80 -18.40 17.27 5.45
C ASN A 80 -17.43 17.80 4.35
N LEU A 81 -16.51 18.71 4.67
CA LEU A 81 -15.55 19.28 3.69
C LEU A 81 -14.62 18.26 3.02
N GLY A 82 -14.73 16.96 3.29
CA GLY A 82 -13.90 15.91 2.69
C GLY A 82 -14.66 14.83 1.93
N ASN A 83 -15.96 14.66 2.15
CA ASN A 83 -16.71 13.56 1.56
C ASN A 83 -17.76 14.07 0.55
N PHE A 84 -17.32 14.24 -0.69
CA PHE A 84 -18.18 14.66 -1.80
C PHE A 84 -17.76 13.97 -3.09
N VAL A 85 -18.64 14.01 -4.09
CA VAL A 85 -18.33 13.70 -5.48
C VAL A 85 -18.64 14.89 -6.38
N ARG A 86 -17.83 15.08 -7.40
CA ARG A 86 -18.02 16.03 -8.49
C ARG A 86 -18.28 15.25 -9.76
N ILE A 87 -19.37 15.55 -10.42
CA ILE A 87 -19.80 14.95 -11.67
C ILE A 87 -19.79 16.05 -12.71
N ALA A 88 -18.73 16.14 -13.50
CA ALA A 88 -18.68 17.10 -14.60
C ALA A 88 -19.32 16.48 -15.84
N VAL A 89 -20.29 17.19 -16.37
CA VAL A 89 -20.99 16.84 -17.61
C VAL A 89 -20.41 17.71 -18.71
N GLU A 90 -19.64 17.12 -19.63
CA GLU A 90 -18.99 17.79 -20.75
C GLU A 90 -19.81 17.62 -22.02
N THR A 91 -19.94 18.69 -22.82
CA THR A 91 -20.38 18.60 -24.21
C THR A 91 -19.17 18.51 -25.13
N LYS A 92 -19.13 17.50 -26.00
CA LYS A 92 -18.03 17.30 -26.96
C LYS A 92 -18.02 18.33 -28.07
N GLU A 93 -19.20 18.83 -28.46
CA GLU A 93 -19.37 19.84 -29.51
C GLU A 93 -20.23 21.00 -29.00
N GLY A 94 -19.82 22.22 -29.32
CA GLY A 94 -20.53 23.45 -28.92
C GLY A 94 -20.25 23.87 -27.45
N ASP A 95 -21.25 24.50 -26.84
CA ASP A 95 -21.23 24.97 -25.46
C ASP A 95 -22.43 24.44 -24.68
N ILE A 96 -22.47 24.75 -23.37
CA ILE A 96 -23.52 24.27 -22.43
C ILE A 96 -24.88 24.92 -22.65
N PHE A 97 -24.96 26.00 -23.47
CA PHE A 97 -26.17 26.77 -23.65
C PHE A 97 -27.03 26.21 -24.80
N THR A 98 -27.32 24.92 -24.73
CA THR A 98 -28.24 24.21 -25.65
C THR A 98 -29.38 23.57 -24.89
N PRO A 99 -30.60 23.48 -25.45
CA PRO A 99 -31.72 22.83 -24.75
C PRO A 99 -31.44 21.39 -24.40
N GLU A 100 -30.77 20.64 -25.30
CA GLU A 100 -30.45 19.24 -25.10
C GLU A 100 -29.47 19.02 -23.94
N TYR A 101 -28.43 19.87 -23.86
CA TYR A 101 -27.49 19.83 -22.74
C TYR A 101 -28.19 20.14 -21.41
N MET A 102 -28.98 21.18 -21.37
CA MET A 102 -29.68 21.62 -20.15
C MET A 102 -30.69 20.57 -19.67
N GLU A 103 -31.39 19.89 -20.58
CA GLU A 103 -32.28 18.80 -20.23
C GLU A 103 -31.50 17.58 -19.68
N THR A 104 -30.38 17.21 -20.32
CA THR A 104 -29.49 16.13 -19.85
C THR A 104 -28.92 16.45 -18.46
N LEU A 105 -28.43 17.66 -18.24
CA LEU A 105 -27.94 18.11 -16.93
C LEU A 105 -29.03 18.05 -15.84
N LYS A 106 -30.28 18.41 -16.20
CA LYS A 106 -31.42 18.32 -15.29
C LYS A 106 -31.69 16.88 -14.86
N GLN A 107 -31.76 15.98 -15.82
CA GLN A 107 -31.99 14.55 -15.56
C GLN A 107 -30.87 13.95 -14.70
N ILE A 108 -29.61 14.28 -15.00
CA ILE A 108 -28.48 13.86 -14.17
C ILE A 108 -28.58 14.43 -12.75
N THR A 109 -28.92 15.72 -12.61
CA THR A 109 -29.09 16.35 -11.30
C THR A 109 -30.18 15.67 -10.48
N ASP A 110 -31.33 15.38 -11.09
CA ASP A 110 -32.46 14.69 -10.45
C ASP A 110 -32.07 13.26 -10.05
N GLU A 111 -31.36 12.53 -10.89
CA GLU A 111 -30.94 11.17 -10.58
C GLU A 111 -29.90 11.12 -9.46
N VAL A 112 -28.93 12.04 -9.44
CA VAL A 112 -27.96 12.18 -8.35
C VAL A 112 -28.63 12.53 -7.02
N PHE A 113 -29.65 13.40 -7.05
CA PHE A 113 -30.44 13.77 -5.87
C PHE A 113 -31.10 12.56 -5.19
N TYR A 114 -31.49 11.52 -5.96
CA TYR A 114 -32.10 10.31 -5.43
C TYR A 114 -31.13 9.18 -5.13
N LEU A 115 -29.83 9.33 -5.36
CA LEU A 115 -28.85 8.34 -4.96
C LEU A 115 -28.76 8.23 -3.42
N ASN A 116 -28.68 7.02 -2.93
CA ASN A 116 -28.52 6.77 -1.50
C ASN A 116 -27.15 7.27 -1.03
N GLY A 117 -27.13 8.00 0.08
CA GLY A 117 -25.90 8.56 0.65
C GLY A 117 -25.62 10.01 0.25
N VAL A 118 -26.34 10.59 -0.72
CA VAL A 118 -26.20 11.99 -1.10
C VAL A 118 -26.89 12.89 -0.06
N ASP A 119 -26.14 13.88 0.45
CA ASP A 119 -26.74 14.99 1.21
C ASP A 119 -27.46 15.94 0.24
N ARG A 120 -28.76 15.75 0.16
CA ARG A 120 -29.64 16.50 -0.74
C ARG A 120 -29.62 18.00 -0.48
N SER A 121 -29.40 18.41 0.78
CA SER A 121 -29.41 19.82 1.18
C SER A 121 -28.20 20.58 0.65
N GLY A 122 -27.09 19.89 0.52
CA GLY A 122 -25.82 20.43 0.02
C GLY A 122 -25.60 20.25 -1.48
N LEU A 123 -26.48 19.54 -2.20
CA LEU A 123 -26.36 19.31 -3.64
C LEU A 123 -26.37 20.65 -4.40
N LYS A 124 -25.39 20.84 -5.31
CA LYS A 124 -25.29 22.02 -6.16
C LYS A 124 -25.17 21.63 -7.63
N SER A 125 -26.02 22.23 -8.43
CA SER A 125 -26.01 22.18 -9.89
C SER A 125 -26.65 23.47 -10.40
N LEU A 126 -26.52 23.77 -11.67
CA LEU A 126 -27.24 24.92 -12.25
C LEU A 126 -28.76 24.83 -12.01
N TRP A 127 -29.31 23.59 -11.90
CA TRP A 127 -30.73 23.34 -11.67
C TRP A 127 -31.17 23.41 -10.19
N THR A 128 -30.23 23.58 -9.26
CA THR A 128 -30.59 23.68 -7.83
C THR A 128 -30.83 25.14 -7.42
N SER A 129 -31.79 25.37 -6.54
CA SER A 129 -32.22 26.72 -6.13
C SER A 129 -31.20 27.47 -5.26
N ASN A 130 -30.17 26.75 -4.72
CA ASN A 130 -29.06 27.31 -3.94
C ASN A 130 -27.95 27.89 -4.84
N VAL A 131 -27.95 27.61 -6.14
CA VAL A 131 -27.05 28.24 -7.12
C VAL A 131 -27.73 29.48 -7.70
N ARG A 132 -27.23 30.65 -7.29
CA ARG A 132 -27.88 31.93 -7.54
C ARG A 132 -26.91 32.95 -8.11
N TRP A 133 -27.42 33.84 -8.90
CA TRP A 133 -26.74 35.08 -9.29
C TRP A 133 -27.19 36.23 -8.42
N VAL A 134 -26.30 37.18 -8.15
CA VAL A 134 -26.59 38.43 -7.41
C VAL A 134 -25.88 39.55 -8.11
N GLU A 135 -26.62 40.60 -8.39
CA GLU A 135 -26.11 41.84 -9.00
C GLU A 135 -26.52 43.05 -8.17
N VAL A 136 -25.69 44.02 -8.13
CA VAL A 136 -25.99 45.30 -7.49
C VAL A 136 -26.43 46.29 -8.54
N THR A 137 -27.64 46.86 -8.37
CA THR A 137 -28.21 47.88 -9.24
C THR A 137 -28.47 49.15 -8.43
N GLU A 138 -28.81 50.24 -9.13
CA GLU A 138 -29.22 51.49 -8.48
C GLU A 138 -30.41 51.31 -7.53
N GLN A 139 -31.21 50.25 -7.70
CA GLN A 139 -32.37 49.94 -6.88
C GLN A 139 -32.06 48.98 -5.71
N GLY A 140 -30.78 48.60 -5.52
CA GLY A 140 -30.31 47.67 -4.52
C GLY A 140 -29.89 46.34 -5.10
N PHE A 141 -29.89 45.25 -4.23
CA PHE A 141 -29.54 43.91 -4.67
C PHE A 141 -30.65 43.28 -5.49
N GLN A 142 -30.30 42.83 -6.69
CA GLN A 142 -31.15 41.93 -7.49
C GLN A 142 -30.49 40.57 -7.56
N GLY A 143 -31.27 39.52 -7.56
CA GLY A 143 -30.75 38.18 -7.67
C GLY A 143 -31.86 37.16 -7.88
N GLY A 144 -31.49 36.01 -8.36
CA GLY A 144 -32.42 34.92 -8.63
C GLY A 144 -31.63 33.59 -8.80
N THR A 145 -32.35 32.53 -9.11
CA THR A 145 -31.77 31.28 -9.55
C THR A 145 -31.02 31.47 -10.88
N VAL A 146 -29.93 30.73 -11.11
CA VAL A 146 -29.19 30.81 -12.37
C VAL A 146 -30.08 30.37 -13.54
N ILE A 147 -30.84 29.27 -13.36
CA ILE A 147 -31.91 28.92 -14.32
C ILE A 147 -33.08 29.88 -14.09
N PRO A 148 -33.52 30.62 -15.12
CA PRO A 148 -34.68 31.48 -15.02
C PRO A 148 -35.97 30.71 -14.67
N ASP A 149 -36.88 31.29 -13.87
CA ASP A 149 -38.12 30.64 -13.49
C ASP A 149 -39.03 30.32 -14.70
N ASN A 150 -38.89 31.07 -15.80
CA ASN A 150 -39.60 30.88 -17.06
C ASN A 150 -38.76 30.17 -18.13
N TYR A 151 -37.75 29.39 -17.74
CA TYR A 151 -36.92 28.67 -18.69
C TYR A 151 -37.75 27.65 -19.49
N ASP A 152 -37.78 27.81 -20.79
CA ASP A 152 -38.51 26.96 -21.74
C ASP A 152 -37.66 26.38 -22.87
N GLY A 153 -36.32 26.55 -22.79
CA GLY A 153 -35.37 26.11 -23.83
C GLY A 153 -35.33 26.95 -25.09
N SER A 154 -36.09 28.05 -25.17
CA SER A 154 -36.03 28.99 -26.26
C SER A 154 -34.75 29.82 -26.26
N GLU A 155 -34.36 30.37 -27.46
CA GLU A 155 -33.15 31.15 -27.58
C GLU A 155 -33.13 32.39 -26.63
N PRO A 156 -34.24 33.10 -26.38
CA PRO A 156 -34.27 34.15 -25.36
C PRO A 156 -34.03 33.65 -23.93
N SER A 157 -34.56 32.46 -23.57
CA SER A 157 -34.36 31.89 -22.24
C SER A 157 -32.91 31.35 -22.03
N LEU A 158 -32.29 30.86 -23.10
CA LEU A 158 -30.86 30.46 -23.09
C LEU A 158 -29.95 31.67 -22.99
N GLU A 159 -30.23 32.78 -23.65
CA GLU A 159 -29.44 34.00 -23.51
C GLU A 159 -29.58 34.57 -22.09
N GLN A 160 -30.79 34.56 -21.52
CA GLN A 160 -30.98 34.94 -20.12
C GLN A 160 -30.18 34.04 -19.15
N LEU A 161 -30.17 32.74 -19.40
CA LEU A 161 -29.34 31.78 -18.64
C LEU A 161 -27.85 32.16 -18.75
N ARG A 162 -27.36 32.43 -19.96
CA ARG A 162 -25.96 32.86 -20.19
C ARG A 162 -25.60 34.10 -19.39
N GLN A 163 -26.49 35.11 -19.37
CA GLN A 163 -26.31 36.30 -18.56
C GLN A 163 -26.30 36.01 -17.05
N ASN A 164 -27.21 35.17 -16.58
CA ASN A 164 -27.26 34.76 -15.17
C ASN A 164 -25.98 33.97 -14.75
N VAL A 165 -25.47 33.07 -15.62
CA VAL A 165 -24.21 32.36 -15.42
C VAL A 165 -23.05 33.33 -15.22
N LEU A 166 -22.89 34.31 -16.08
CA LEU A 166 -21.82 35.33 -15.98
C LEU A 166 -21.89 36.18 -14.70
N ARG A 167 -23.10 36.32 -14.12
CA ARG A 167 -23.34 37.09 -12.89
C ARG A 167 -23.23 36.24 -11.62
N SER A 168 -23.22 34.90 -11.76
CA SER A 168 -23.33 33.97 -10.62
C SER A 168 -22.04 33.77 -9.82
N ASN A 169 -20.86 34.19 -10.36
CA ASN A 169 -19.52 33.85 -9.85
C ASN A 169 -19.25 32.34 -9.76
N GLU A 170 -19.98 31.51 -10.52
CA GLU A 170 -19.79 30.06 -10.55
C GLU A 170 -18.90 29.59 -11.70
N VAL A 171 -18.45 30.48 -12.57
CA VAL A 171 -17.46 30.18 -13.62
C VAL A 171 -16.14 29.89 -12.94
N GLY A 172 -15.48 28.79 -13.35
CA GLY A 172 -14.31 28.22 -12.70
C GLY A 172 -14.64 27.32 -11.51
N ARG A 173 -15.90 27.29 -11.02
CA ARG A 173 -16.31 26.45 -9.86
C ARG A 173 -17.28 25.34 -10.26
N LEU A 174 -18.51 25.71 -10.65
CA LEU A 174 -19.52 24.78 -11.15
C LEU A 174 -19.58 24.78 -12.68
N ILE A 175 -19.06 25.80 -13.33
CA ILE A 175 -19.06 25.95 -14.79
C ILE A 175 -17.61 26.08 -15.23
N ALA A 176 -17.20 25.28 -16.21
CA ALA A 176 -15.86 25.34 -16.75
C ALA A 176 -15.57 26.69 -17.41
N ASP A 177 -14.31 27.12 -17.36
CA ASP A 177 -13.86 28.39 -17.95
C ASP A 177 -14.13 28.49 -19.46
N ASN A 178 -14.16 27.34 -20.13
CA ASN A 178 -14.44 27.25 -21.58
C ASN A 178 -15.94 27.10 -21.93
N PHE A 179 -16.83 27.08 -20.93
CA PHE A 179 -18.28 26.88 -21.07
C PHE A 179 -18.67 25.56 -21.77
N ARG A 180 -17.83 24.54 -21.70
CA ARG A 180 -18.12 23.22 -22.29
C ARG A 180 -18.59 22.19 -21.27
N SER A 181 -18.51 22.46 -19.99
CA SER A 181 -18.97 21.53 -18.95
C SER A 181 -19.51 22.25 -17.73
N THR A 182 -20.33 21.52 -16.96
CA THR A 182 -20.83 21.95 -15.66
C THR A 182 -20.71 20.80 -14.65
N ILE A 183 -20.46 21.14 -13.39
CA ILE A 183 -20.36 20.18 -12.29
C ILE A 183 -21.70 20.07 -11.55
N VAL A 184 -22.13 18.83 -11.32
CA VAL A 184 -23.06 18.46 -10.24
C VAL A 184 -22.20 18.11 -9.01
N TYR A 185 -22.22 18.96 -7.99
CA TYR A 185 -21.49 18.77 -6.73
C TYR A 185 -22.42 18.11 -5.72
N ALA A 186 -22.08 16.92 -5.28
CA ALA A 186 -22.88 16.11 -4.36
C ALA A 186 -22.10 15.78 -3.09
N PRO A 187 -22.34 16.46 -1.97
CA PRO A 187 -21.85 16.03 -0.66
C PRO A 187 -22.46 14.70 -0.26
N LEU A 188 -21.70 13.89 0.50
CA LEU A 188 -22.14 12.56 0.91
C LEU A 188 -22.19 12.46 2.44
N TYR A 189 -23.19 11.74 2.93
CA TYR A 189 -23.19 11.29 4.31
C TYR A 189 -22.17 10.16 4.50
N GLU A 190 -21.48 10.14 5.60
CA GLU A 190 -20.59 9.02 5.96
C GLU A 190 -21.36 7.81 6.44
N LYS A 191 -22.51 8.05 7.06
CA LYS A 191 -23.45 7.03 7.50
C LYS A 191 -24.83 7.30 6.89
N ASN A 192 -25.47 6.26 6.46
CA ASN A 192 -26.85 6.37 6.00
C ASN A 192 -27.74 6.91 7.14
N PRO A 193 -28.41 8.06 6.98
CA PRO A 193 -29.20 8.66 8.05
C PRO A 193 -30.41 7.80 8.46
N GLU A 194 -30.85 6.86 7.61
CA GLU A 194 -32.01 5.98 7.90
C GLU A 194 -31.59 4.70 8.65
N THR A 195 -30.45 4.10 8.29
CA THR A 195 -30.00 2.82 8.85
C THR A 195 -28.91 2.97 9.90
N GLY A 196 -28.19 4.10 9.93
CA GLY A 196 -27.01 4.34 10.77
C GLY A 196 -25.76 3.56 10.34
N GLU A 197 -25.84 2.78 9.25
CA GLU A 197 -24.71 2.03 8.71
C GLU A 197 -23.77 2.93 7.90
N PRO A 198 -22.46 2.64 7.87
CA PRO A 198 -21.53 3.36 7.00
C PRO A 198 -21.94 3.28 5.52
N LEU A 199 -21.65 4.32 4.75
CA LEU A 199 -21.91 4.33 3.31
C LEU A 199 -21.03 3.28 2.61
N ASP A 200 -21.67 2.40 1.84
CA ASP A 200 -20.97 1.44 0.98
C ASP A 200 -20.48 2.17 -0.28
N TYR A 201 -19.19 2.53 -0.27
CA TYR A 201 -18.56 3.25 -1.39
C TYR A 201 -18.45 2.41 -2.67
N GLY A 202 -18.37 1.08 -2.55
CA GLY A 202 -18.35 0.17 -3.70
C GLY A 202 -19.70 0.19 -4.43
N GLU A 203 -20.81 0.04 -3.70
CA GLU A 203 -22.15 0.12 -4.24
C GLU A 203 -22.47 1.51 -4.78
N PHE A 204 -22.06 2.56 -4.07
CA PHE A 204 -22.26 3.94 -4.50
C PHE A 204 -21.52 4.25 -5.81
N SER A 205 -20.24 3.87 -5.93
CA SER A 205 -19.46 4.03 -7.16
C SER A 205 -20.07 3.26 -8.33
N ARG A 206 -20.55 2.04 -8.10
CA ARG A 206 -21.25 1.25 -9.12
C ARG A 206 -22.53 1.94 -9.61
N GLN A 207 -23.30 2.52 -8.70
CA GLN A 207 -24.50 3.28 -9.08
C GLN A 207 -24.16 4.54 -9.89
N LEU A 208 -23.07 5.23 -9.58
CA LEU A 208 -22.58 6.35 -10.39
C LEU A 208 -22.22 5.92 -11.80
N GLU A 209 -21.52 4.79 -11.95
CA GLU A 209 -21.17 4.26 -13.27
C GLU A 209 -22.40 3.82 -14.08
N GLU A 210 -23.27 3.01 -13.50
CA GLU A 210 -24.42 2.42 -14.22
C GLU A 210 -25.52 3.45 -14.51
N LYS A 211 -25.92 4.22 -13.49
CA LYS A 211 -27.09 5.12 -13.58
C LYS A 211 -26.74 6.49 -14.14
N ILE A 212 -25.49 6.95 -13.97
CA ILE A 212 -25.09 8.27 -14.43
C ILE A 212 -24.22 8.16 -15.67
N ARG A 213 -22.98 7.64 -15.56
CA ARG A 213 -22.04 7.67 -16.68
C ARG A 213 -22.55 6.87 -17.88
N GLN A 214 -22.68 5.56 -17.76
CA GLN A 214 -23.03 4.68 -18.88
C GLN A 214 -24.40 5.05 -19.47
N LYS A 215 -25.40 5.29 -18.62
CA LYS A 215 -26.73 5.65 -19.07
C LYS A 215 -26.76 6.88 -19.96
N TYR A 216 -26.11 7.98 -19.53
CA TYR A 216 -26.19 9.24 -20.25
C TYR A 216 -25.18 9.37 -21.40
N GLU A 217 -24.00 8.73 -21.33
CA GLU A 217 -23.10 8.64 -22.45
C GLU A 217 -23.68 7.77 -23.60
N ASP A 218 -24.41 6.69 -23.26
CA ASP A 218 -25.11 5.85 -24.25
C ASP A 218 -26.33 6.53 -24.87
N GLN A 219 -27.04 7.37 -24.10
CA GLN A 219 -28.21 8.11 -24.59
C GLN A 219 -27.83 9.31 -25.47
N ASN A 220 -26.71 9.97 -25.18
CA ASN A 220 -26.26 11.16 -25.87
C ASN A 220 -24.76 11.07 -26.19
N ALA A 221 -24.43 10.73 -27.42
CA ALA A 221 -23.05 10.60 -27.91
C ALA A 221 -22.23 11.89 -27.79
N ASN A 222 -22.90 13.06 -27.68
CA ASN A 222 -22.25 14.35 -27.53
C ASN A 222 -21.87 14.68 -26.07
N VAL A 223 -22.26 13.83 -25.10
CA VAL A 223 -21.94 14.01 -23.68
C VAL A 223 -20.80 13.09 -23.27
N ASP A 224 -19.89 13.58 -22.43
CA ASP A 224 -18.90 12.81 -21.67
C ASP A 224 -19.01 13.17 -20.19
N ILE A 225 -18.89 12.17 -19.31
CA ILE A 225 -19.12 12.38 -17.88
C ILE A 225 -17.86 12.04 -17.09
N HIS A 226 -17.35 13.02 -16.35
CA HIS A 226 -16.16 12.91 -15.53
C HIS A 226 -16.57 12.90 -14.07
N ILE A 227 -16.19 11.85 -13.34
CA ILE A 227 -16.59 11.64 -11.95
C ILE A 227 -15.37 11.54 -11.06
N VAL A 228 -15.24 12.46 -10.10
CA VAL A 228 -14.14 12.48 -9.12
C VAL A 228 -14.66 12.67 -7.71
N GLY A 229 -13.89 12.23 -6.73
CA GLY A 229 -14.19 12.34 -5.31
C GLY A 229 -13.78 11.09 -4.54
N PHE A 230 -13.69 11.20 -3.22
CA PHE A 230 -13.20 10.12 -2.36
C PHE A 230 -14.01 8.83 -2.53
N ALA A 231 -15.35 8.92 -2.50
CA ALA A 231 -16.23 7.76 -2.64
C ALA A 231 -16.04 7.02 -3.98
N LYS A 232 -15.81 7.76 -5.08
CA LYS A 232 -15.52 7.18 -6.39
C LYS A 232 -14.16 6.52 -6.42
N LYS A 233 -13.11 7.17 -5.88
CA LYS A 233 -11.75 6.61 -5.77
C LYS A 233 -11.75 5.27 -5.00
N VAL A 234 -12.40 5.24 -3.83
CA VAL A 234 -12.48 4.03 -3.00
C VAL A 234 -13.29 2.94 -3.70
N GLY A 235 -14.39 3.31 -4.36
CA GLY A 235 -15.19 2.35 -5.13
C GLY A 235 -14.39 1.68 -6.25
N ASP A 236 -13.62 2.44 -7.02
CA ASP A 236 -12.76 1.91 -8.09
C ASP A 236 -11.64 1.00 -7.53
N LEU A 237 -11.13 1.30 -6.34
CA LEU A 237 -10.18 0.41 -5.65
C LEU A 237 -10.85 -0.90 -5.23
N ILE A 238 -12.09 -0.85 -4.69
CA ILE A 238 -12.86 -2.04 -4.31
C ILE A 238 -13.15 -2.92 -5.54
N GLU A 239 -13.54 -2.33 -6.66
CA GLU A 239 -13.73 -3.05 -7.92
C GLU A 239 -12.42 -3.72 -8.37
N GLY A 240 -11.31 -3.02 -8.23
CA GLY A 240 -9.98 -3.57 -8.49
C GLY A 240 -9.61 -4.78 -7.62
N ILE A 241 -10.15 -4.91 -6.40
CA ILE A 241 -9.90 -6.07 -5.52
C ILE A 241 -10.34 -7.38 -6.18
N GLY A 242 -11.42 -7.38 -6.97
CA GLY A 242 -11.84 -8.55 -7.73
C GLY A 242 -10.74 -9.08 -8.66
N SER A 243 -9.95 -8.21 -9.26
CA SER A 243 -8.81 -8.58 -10.10
C SER A 243 -7.68 -9.27 -9.32
N ILE A 244 -7.55 -9.00 -8.03
CA ILE A 244 -6.53 -9.60 -7.16
C ILE A 244 -6.73 -11.10 -7.05
N ALA A 245 -7.96 -11.58 -6.91
CA ALA A 245 -8.28 -13.00 -6.88
C ALA A 245 -7.87 -13.72 -8.19
N TYR A 246 -8.01 -13.06 -9.33
CA TYR A 246 -7.56 -13.55 -10.63
C TYR A 246 -6.01 -13.69 -10.66
N PHE A 247 -5.28 -12.67 -10.23
CA PHE A 247 -3.81 -12.74 -10.14
C PHE A 247 -3.35 -13.79 -9.11
N ALA A 248 -4.15 -14.03 -8.03
CA ALA A 248 -3.92 -15.14 -7.10
C ALA A 248 -3.93 -16.48 -7.82
N ALA A 249 -4.98 -16.75 -8.57
CA ALA A 249 -5.13 -18.00 -9.28
C ALA A 249 -3.98 -18.21 -10.28
N ILE A 250 -3.58 -17.15 -11.02
CA ILE A 250 -2.43 -17.20 -11.95
C ILE A 250 -1.15 -17.54 -11.18
N THR A 251 -0.89 -16.85 -10.06
CA THR A 251 0.31 -17.07 -9.24
C THR A 251 0.37 -18.49 -8.70
N ILE A 252 -0.75 -19.02 -8.17
CA ILE A 252 -0.84 -20.41 -7.70
C ILE A 252 -0.60 -21.40 -8.84
N GLY A 253 -1.21 -21.17 -10.01
CA GLY A 253 -1.03 -22.02 -11.18
C GLY A 253 0.41 -22.01 -11.70
N LEU A 254 0.99 -20.83 -11.88
CA LEU A 254 2.39 -20.66 -12.33
C LEU A 254 3.37 -21.30 -11.33
N THR A 255 3.20 -21.03 -10.03
CA THR A 255 4.03 -21.61 -8.97
C THR A 255 3.93 -23.14 -8.94
N THR A 256 2.71 -23.69 -9.09
CA THR A 256 2.49 -25.14 -9.16
C THR A 256 3.21 -25.76 -10.37
N LEU A 257 3.12 -25.11 -11.53
CA LEU A 257 3.80 -25.57 -12.75
C LEU A 257 5.34 -25.55 -12.60
N LEU A 258 5.88 -24.45 -12.06
CA LEU A 258 7.32 -24.31 -11.81
C LEU A 258 7.80 -25.36 -10.79
N LEU A 259 7.04 -25.56 -9.73
CA LEU A 259 7.37 -26.54 -8.69
C LEU A 259 7.32 -27.98 -9.23
N PHE A 260 6.37 -28.30 -10.11
CA PHE A 260 6.33 -29.58 -10.81
C PHE A 260 7.56 -29.78 -11.73
N TRP A 261 7.90 -28.74 -12.47
CA TRP A 261 9.10 -28.77 -13.33
C TRP A 261 10.39 -28.97 -12.50
N TYR A 262 10.47 -28.35 -11.31
CA TYR A 262 11.59 -28.46 -10.40
C TYR A 262 11.69 -29.85 -9.72
N SER A 263 10.58 -30.32 -9.13
CA SER A 263 10.55 -31.51 -8.27
C SER A 263 10.44 -32.81 -9.08
N ARG A 264 9.84 -32.75 -10.29
CA ARG A 264 9.44 -33.91 -11.09
C ARG A 264 8.68 -34.97 -10.27
N SER A 265 7.96 -34.54 -9.24
CA SER A 265 7.20 -35.35 -8.31
C SER A 265 5.85 -34.73 -8.07
N LEU A 266 4.77 -35.46 -8.35
CA LEU A 266 3.41 -34.98 -8.12
C LEU A 266 3.16 -34.71 -6.62
N THR A 267 3.59 -35.63 -5.74
CA THR A 267 3.50 -35.43 -4.28
C THR A 267 4.37 -34.26 -3.81
N GLY A 268 5.60 -34.15 -4.32
CA GLY A 268 6.51 -33.06 -4.04
C GLY A 268 6.06 -31.71 -4.59
N THR A 269 5.00 -31.67 -5.42
CA THR A 269 4.37 -30.45 -5.92
C THR A 269 3.08 -30.12 -5.18
N LEU A 270 2.15 -31.08 -5.09
CA LEU A 270 0.82 -30.80 -4.57
C LEU A 270 0.82 -30.60 -3.04
N VAL A 271 1.70 -31.28 -2.30
CA VAL A 271 1.71 -31.16 -0.82
C VAL A 271 2.17 -29.76 -0.37
N PRO A 272 3.28 -29.17 -0.86
CA PRO A 272 3.64 -27.81 -0.54
C PRO A 272 2.55 -26.80 -0.90
N VAL A 273 1.95 -26.93 -2.09
CA VAL A 273 0.85 -26.04 -2.53
C VAL A 273 -0.34 -26.14 -1.59
N PHE A 274 -0.76 -27.37 -1.26
CA PHE A 274 -1.86 -27.62 -0.34
C PHE A 274 -1.60 -27.04 1.05
N THR A 275 -0.42 -27.30 1.65
CA THR A 275 -0.10 -26.82 3.00
C THR A 275 0.04 -25.29 3.06
N SER A 276 0.50 -24.65 1.98
CA SER A 276 0.55 -23.19 1.88
C SER A 276 -0.85 -22.58 1.73
N ILE A 277 -1.75 -23.20 0.97
CA ILE A 277 -3.16 -22.80 0.88
C ILE A 277 -3.84 -22.96 2.25
N VAL A 278 -3.58 -24.04 2.98
CA VAL A 278 -4.12 -24.24 4.33
C VAL A 278 -3.64 -23.13 5.27
N ALA A 279 -2.38 -22.70 5.19
CA ALA A 279 -1.87 -21.56 5.98
C ALA A 279 -2.66 -20.28 5.71
N VAL A 280 -2.97 -20.00 4.44
CA VAL A 280 -3.80 -18.86 4.04
C VAL A 280 -5.21 -18.95 4.62
N PHE A 281 -5.87 -20.11 4.54
CA PHE A 281 -7.18 -20.30 5.15
C PHE A 281 -7.16 -20.12 6.67
N TRP A 282 -6.13 -20.61 7.34
CA TRP A 282 -5.98 -20.44 8.78
C TRP A 282 -5.76 -18.97 9.16
N GLN A 283 -4.97 -18.25 8.36
CA GLN A 283 -4.77 -16.81 8.51
C GLN A 283 -6.09 -16.06 8.38
N LEU A 284 -6.79 -16.19 7.24
CA LEU A 284 -8.03 -15.48 6.97
C LEU A 284 -9.12 -15.81 7.98
N GLY A 285 -9.26 -17.10 8.36
CA GLY A 285 -10.21 -17.52 9.36
C GLY A 285 -9.93 -16.95 10.74
N THR A 286 -8.66 -16.84 11.12
CA THR A 286 -8.26 -16.24 12.39
C THR A 286 -8.46 -14.72 12.39
N LEU A 287 -8.14 -14.02 11.31
CA LEU A 287 -8.40 -12.59 11.17
C LEU A 287 -9.89 -12.29 11.35
N ARG A 288 -10.76 -13.06 10.69
CA ARG A 288 -12.22 -12.92 10.87
C ARG A 288 -12.67 -13.12 12.32
N LEU A 289 -12.12 -14.12 13.02
CA LEU A 289 -12.44 -14.39 14.43
C LEU A 289 -11.98 -13.26 15.37
N LEU A 290 -10.92 -12.57 15.01
CA LEU A 290 -10.39 -11.42 15.74
C LEU A 290 -11.11 -10.11 15.38
N GLY A 291 -12.04 -10.13 14.42
CA GLY A 291 -12.79 -8.95 14.00
C GLY A 291 -12.13 -8.11 12.92
N TYR A 292 -11.03 -8.60 12.31
CA TYR A 292 -10.37 -7.93 11.19
C TYR A 292 -11.06 -8.23 9.85
N GLY A 293 -11.17 -7.21 8.99
CA GLY A 293 -11.51 -7.33 7.59
C GLY A 293 -10.29 -7.40 6.68
N LEU A 294 -10.51 -7.35 5.37
CA LEU A 294 -9.45 -7.19 4.38
C LEU A 294 -9.52 -5.78 3.80
N ASP A 295 -8.57 -4.95 4.16
CA ASP A 295 -8.36 -3.65 3.55
C ASP A 295 -7.59 -3.76 2.21
N PRO A 296 -7.54 -2.71 1.38
CA PRO A 296 -6.86 -2.74 0.07
C PRO A 296 -5.37 -3.15 0.14
N TYR A 297 -4.69 -2.92 1.26
CA TYR A 297 -3.28 -3.28 1.41
C TYR A 297 -3.10 -4.68 1.99
N SER A 298 -3.88 -5.04 3.02
CA SER A 298 -3.79 -6.34 3.68
C SER A 298 -4.28 -7.50 2.79
N VAL A 299 -5.08 -7.22 1.75
CA VAL A 299 -5.52 -8.23 0.76
C VAL A 299 -4.36 -8.89 0.01
N LEU A 300 -3.18 -8.26 -0.01
CA LEU A 300 -1.96 -8.84 -0.61
C LEU A 300 -1.24 -9.83 0.32
N VAL A 301 -1.52 -9.80 1.63
CA VAL A 301 -0.84 -10.65 2.61
C VAL A 301 -1.06 -12.13 2.41
N PRO A 302 -2.27 -12.63 2.06
CA PRO A 302 -2.50 -14.04 1.72
C PRO A 302 -1.56 -14.58 0.63
N PHE A 303 -1.22 -13.75 -0.36
CA PHE A 303 -0.23 -14.13 -1.39
C PHE A 303 1.17 -14.29 -0.82
N LEU A 304 1.59 -13.35 0.03
CA LEU A 304 2.90 -13.41 0.66
C LEU A 304 3.02 -14.66 1.54
N VAL A 305 1.98 -14.95 2.33
CA VAL A 305 1.92 -16.15 3.17
C VAL A 305 1.97 -17.44 2.33
N PHE A 306 1.22 -17.49 1.22
CA PHE A 306 1.30 -18.60 0.26
C PHE A 306 2.72 -18.75 -0.30
N ALA A 307 3.33 -17.66 -0.75
CA ALA A 307 4.65 -17.63 -1.36
C ALA A 307 5.75 -18.06 -0.36
N ILE A 308 5.71 -17.57 0.89
CA ILE A 308 6.60 -17.99 1.99
C ILE A 308 6.42 -19.48 2.25
N GLY A 309 5.17 -19.95 2.34
CA GLY A 309 4.86 -21.36 2.52
C GLY A 309 5.50 -22.25 1.43
N ILE A 310 5.36 -21.86 0.16
CA ILE A 310 6.00 -22.56 -0.97
C ILE A 310 7.52 -22.57 -0.82
N SER A 311 8.15 -21.45 -0.45
CA SER A 311 9.60 -21.35 -0.28
C SER A 311 10.13 -22.40 0.69
N HIS A 312 9.52 -22.50 1.88
CA HIS A 312 9.89 -23.49 2.89
C HIS A 312 9.51 -24.91 2.48
N GLY A 313 8.36 -25.09 1.83
CA GLY A 313 7.94 -26.40 1.30
C GLY A 313 8.93 -26.99 0.30
N VAL A 314 9.47 -26.17 -0.60
CA VAL A 314 10.52 -26.56 -1.57
C VAL A 314 11.77 -27.07 -0.87
N GLN A 315 12.21 -26.42 0.23
CA GLN A 315 13.37 -26.85 1.00
C GLN A 315 13.16 -28.24 1.59
N ILE A 316 11.96 -28.52 2.13
CA ILE A 316 11.59 -29.83 2.70
C ILE A 316 11.54 -30.88 1.60
N VAL A 317 10.88 -30.60 0.47
CA VAL A 317 10.82 -31.53 -0.67
C VAL A 317 12.21 -31.88 -1.18
N ASN A 318 13.09 -30.86 -1.32
CA ASN A 318 14.48 -31.08 -1.75
C ASN A 318 15.26 -31.95 -0.74
N ALA A 319 15.13 -31.71 0.57
CA ALA A 319 15.80 -32.49 1.59
C ALA A 319 15.29 -33.93 1.60
N MET A 320 13.99 -34.16 1.55
CA MET A 320 13.39 -35.48 1.47
C MET A 320 13.79 -36.25 0.21
N ALA A 321 13.82 -35.54 -0.95
CA ALA A 321 14.22 -36.18 -2.21
C ALA A 321 15.68 -36.66 -2.19
N VAL A 322 16.57 -35.90 -1.55
CA VAL A 322 17.97 -36.28 -1.35
C VAL A 322 18.08 -37.54 -0.47
N GLU A 323 17.33 -37.64 0.63
CA GLU A 323 17.36 -38.80 1.52
C GLU A 323 16.67 -40.01 0.87
N ALA A 324 15.56 -39.84 0.19
CA ALA A 324 14.91 -40.91 -0.57
C ALA A 324 15.80 -41.45 -1.72
N ALA A 325 16.62 -40.58 -2.35
CA ALA A 325 17.59 -41.00 -3.36
C ALA A 325 18.73 -41.88 -2.80
N LYS A 326 19.01 -41.82 -1.50
CA LYS A 326 19.93 -42.70 -0.78
C LYS A 326 19.29 -44.04 -0.44
N GLY A 327 18.01 -44.24 -0.67
CA GLY A 327 17.29 -45.47 -0.43
C GLY A 327 16.50 -45.55 0.88
N PHE A 328 16.39 -44.43 1.63
CA PHE A 328 15.59 -44.40 2.85
C PHE A 328 14.09 -44.41 2.51
N ASP A 329 13.28 -45.02 3.37
CA ASP A 329 11.83 -45.02 3.30
C ASP A 329 11.24 -43.63 3.59
N SER A 330 9.97 -43.40 3.24
CA SER A 330 9.31 -42.08 3.37
C SER A 330 9.32 -41.52 4.78
N VAL A 331 9.18 -42.38 5.82
CA VAL A 331 9.16 -41.95 7.22
C VAL A 331 10.54 -41.50 7.68
N THR A 332 11.56 -42.29 7.36
CA THR A 332 12.95 -41.99 7.72
C THR A 332 13.45 -40.77 6.96
N ALA A 333 13.14 -40.64 5.66
CA ALA A 333 13.47 -39.46 4.86
C ALA A 333 12.81 -38.19 5.42
N ALA A 334 11.54 -38.26 5.86
CA ALA A 334 10.83 -37.15 6.47
C ALA A 334 11.46 -36.75 7.83
N ARG A 335 11.82 -37.72 8.68
CA ARG A 335 12.50 -37.44 9.96
C ARG A 335 13.86 -36.77 9.76
N LEU A 336 14.66 -37.26 8.81
CA LEU A 336 15.96 -36.68 8.50
C LEU A 336 15.85 -35.28 7.91
N ALA A 337 14.87 -35.02 7.04
CA ALA A 337 14.57 -33.71 6.51
C ALA A 337 14.14 -32.75 7.63
N PHE A 338 13.25 -33.20 8.53
CA PHE A 338 12.82 -32.41 9.68
C PHE A 338 14.01 -32.01 10.58
N ARG A 339 14.87 -32.96 10.98
CA ARG A 339 16.09 -32.65 11.76
C ARG A 339 17.01 -31.66 11.09
N ALA A 340 17.11 -31.72 9.76
CA ALA A 340 18.02 -30.86 9.01
C ALA A 340 17.50 -29.43 8.83
N LEU A 341 16.17 -29.25 8.78
CA LEU A 341 15.54 -27.98 8.39
C LEU A 341 14.74 -27.31 9.50
N TYR A 342 14.44 -28.04 10.61
CA TYR A 342 13.60 -27.47 11.66
C TYR A 342 14.20 -26.19 12.28
N ILE A 343 15.48 -26.23 12.70
CA ILE A 343 16.12 -25.06 13.33
C ILE A 343 16.30 -23.90 12.32
N PRO A 344 16.91 -24.12 11.13
CA PRO A 344 17.03 -23.03 10.17
C PRO A 344 15.67 -22.49 9.67
N GLY A 345 14.68 -23.38 9.47
CA GLY A 345 13.35 -22.98 9.03
C GLY A 345 12.56 -22.23 10.10
N MET A 346 12.66 -22.64 11.38
CA MET A 346 12.08 -21.87 12.49
C MET A 346 12.70 -20.48 12.60
N LEU A 347 14.03 -20.40 12.51
CA LEU A 347 14.71 -19.10 12.58
C LEU A 347 14.27 -18.19 11.45
N ALA A 348 14.23 -18.70 10.22
CA ALA A 348 13.81 -18.00 9.04
C ALA A 348 12.37 -17.44 9.23
N LEU A 349 11.41 -18.30 9.53
CA LEU A 349 10.01 -17.90 9.72
C LEU A 349 9.80 -16.97 10.94
N ILE A 350 10.56 -17.15 12.01
CA ILE A 350 10.52 -16.21 13.15
C ILE A 350 11.08 -14.84 12.71
N SER A 351 12.14 -14.82 11.90
CA SER A 351 12.68 -13.56 11.34
C SER A 351 11.65 -12.85 10.45
N ASP A 352 10.92 -13.60 9.63
CA ASP A 352 9.83 -13.06 8.81
C ASP A 352 8.72 -12.47 9.69
N ALA A 353 8.24 -13.23 10.68
CA ALA A 353 7.18 -12.78 11.59
C ALA A 353 7.58 -11.48 12.32
N PHE A 354 8.81 -11.42 12.83
CA PHE A 354 9.30 -10.19 13.47
C PHE A 354 9.54 -9.07 12.46
N GLY A 355 9.98 -9.37 11.24
CA GLY A 355 10.08 -8.39 10.15
C GLY A 355 8.74 -7.70 9.89
N PHE A 356 7.65 -8.48 9.81
CA PHE A 356 6.29 -7.93 9.69
C PHE A 356 5.86 -7.14 10.92
N LEU A 357 6.12 -7.65 12.13
CA LEU A 357 5.74 -6.99 13.37
C LEU A 357 6.45 -5.63 13.59
N THR A 358 7.58 -5.36 12.93
CA THR A 358 8.21 -4.04 12.98
C THR A 358 7.36 -2.95 12.33
N LEU A 359 6.45 -3.31 11.42
CA LEU A 359 5.50 -2.38 10.82
C LEU A 359 4.46 -1.85 11.83
N PHE A 360 4.25 -2.54 12.94
CA PHE A 360 3.31 -2.13 13.98
C PHE A 360 3.67 -0.79 14.65
N PHE A 361 4.93 -0.37 14.54
CA PHE A 361 5.39 0.91 15.05
C PHE A 361 5.06 2.11 14.15
N ILE A 362 4.42 1.88 13.01
CA ILE A 362 3.92 2.92 12.12
C ILE A 362 2.51 3.30 12.61
N GLU A 363 2.29 4.58 12.84
CA GLU A 363 1.06 5.11 13.43
C GLU A 363 -0.06 5.28 12.38
N ILE A 364 -0.26 4.24 11.56
CA ILE A 364 -1.35 4.13 10.57
C ILE A 364 -1.97 2.75 10.73
N ASP A 365 -3.26 2.70 11.04
CA ASP A 365 -3.93 1.46 11.45
C ASP A 365 -3.91 0.38 10.36
N VAL A 366 -4.07 0.75 9.09
CA VAL A 366 -4.01 -0.20 7.97
C VAL A 366 -2.64 -0.90 7.86
N ILE A 367 -1.55 -0.24 8.24
CA ILE A 367 -0.21 -0.85 8.28
C ILE A 367 -0.06 -1.74 9.51
N ARG A 368 -0.63 -1.36 10.65
CA ARG A 368 -0.69 -2.19 11.86
C ARG A 368 -1.49 -3.47 11.61
N ASP A 369 -2.62 -3.37 10.91
CA ASP A 369 -3.44 -4.52 10.51
C ASP A 369 -2.68 -5.44 9.55
N LEU A 370 -1.97 -4.89 8.56
CA LEU A 370 -1.09 -5.64 7.67
C LEU A 370 0.00 -6.39 8.46
N ALA A 371 0.62 -5.74 9.46
CA ALA A 371 1.63 -6.36 10.31
C ALA A 371 1.08 -7.55 11.09
N ILE A 372 -0.11 -7.40 11.69
CA ILE A 372 -0.81 -8.45 12.44
C ILE A 372 -1.20 -9.59 11.50
N ALA A 373 -1.80 -9.27 10.35
CA ALA A 373 -2.24 -10.26 9.37
C ALA A 373 -1.05 -11.09 8.86
N ALA A 374 0.06 -10.44 8.51
CA ALA A 374 1.25 -11.11 8.03
C ALA A 374 1.95 -11.92 9.13
N GLY A 375 2.06 -11.38 10.34
CA GLY A 375 2.62 -12.07 11.49
C GLY A 375 1.85 -13.37 11.84
N ILE A 376 0.51 -13.31 11.86
CA ILE A 376 -0.38 -14.48 12.05
C ILE A 376 -0.17 -15.49 10.91
N GLY A 377 -0.13 -15.01 9.66
CA GLY A 377 0.06 -15.88 8.49
C GLY A 377 1.36 -16.65 8.56
N VAL A 378 2.48 -15.99 8.87
CA VAL A 378 3.79 -16.64 9.01
C VAL A 378 3.82 -17.60 10.21
N ALA A 379 3.18 -17.27 11.33
CA ALA A 379 3.04 -18.18 12.45
C ALA A 379 2.32 -19.48 12.04
N PHE A 380 1.30 -19.42 11.18
CA PHE A 380 0.66 -20.61 10.63
C PHE A 380 1.53 -21.33 9.61
N VAL A 381 2.35 -20.65 8.84
CA VAL A 381 3.34 -21.29 7.95
C VAL A 381 4.32 -22.15 8.77
N ILE A 382 4.74 -21.74 9.97
CA ILE A 382 5.55 -22.58 10.87
C ILE A 382 4.85 -23.92 11.10
N ILE A 383 3.57 -23.91 11.43
CA ILE A 383 2.81 -25.15 11.75
C ILE A 383 2.55 -25.95 10.48
N THR A 384 2.06 -25.31 9.42
CA THR A 384 1.64 -26.02 8.20
C THR A 384 2.82 -26.55 7.40
N ASN A 385 3.92 -25.81 7.30
CA ASN A 385 5.05 -26.24 6.50
C ASN A 385 6.09 -27.05 7.30
N LEU A 386 6.48 -26.64 8.51
CA LEU A 386 7.47 -27.42 9.25
C LEU A 386 6.90 -28.69 9.93
N VAL A 387 5.58 -28.76 10.18
CA VAL A 387 4.96 -29.91 10.85
C VAL A 387 4.01 -30.64 9.90
N MET A 388 2.92 -30.02 9.45
CA MET A 388 1.85 -30.66 8.65
C MET A 388 2.41 -31.21 7.33
N HIS A 389 3.18 -30.41 6.59
CA HIS A 389 3.82 -30.82 5.34
C HIS A 389 4.66 -32.06 5.52
N VAL A 390 5.58 -32.07 6.51
CA VAL A 390 6.47 -33.18 6.77
C VAL A 390 5.68 -34.43 7.17
N LEU A 391 4.61 -34.28 7.96
CA LEU A 391 3.74 -35.38 8.33
C LEU A 391 3.00 -35.99 7.13
N ILE A 392 2.41 -35.18 6.25
CA ILE A 392 1.75 -35.65 5.03
C ILE A 392 2.76 -36.37 4.13
N MET A 393 3.93 -35.79 3.94
CA MET A 393 4.99 -36.40 3.12
C MET A 393 5.56 -37.69 3.73
N SER A 394 5.48 -37.89 5.07
CA SER A 394 5.86 -39.16 5.70
C SER A 394 4.95 -40.31 5.31
N TYR A 395 3.71 -40.06 4.89
CA TYR A 395 2.78 -41.06 4.35
C TYR A 395 2.91 -41.23 2.84
N LEU A 396 2.98 -40.12 2.11
CA LEU A 396 2.96 -40.15 0.65
C LEU A 396 4.33 -40.37 0.00
N GLY A 397 5.41 -39.91 0.63
CA GLY A 397 6.78 -39.98 0.10
C GLY A 397 6.99 -39.11 -1.16
N ILE A 398 8.22 -39.18 -1.67
CA ILE A 398 8.58 -38.57 -2.97
C ILE A 398 8.30 -39.58 -4.08
N SER A 399 7.68 -39.17 -5.16
CA SER A 399 7.38 -40.06 -6.29
C SER A 399 8.66 -40.59 -6.97
N LYS A 400 8.56 -41.79 -7.60
CA LYS A 400 9.69 -42.43 -8.29
C LYS A 400 10.37 -41.53 -9.33
N GLY A 401 9.59 -40.62 -9.97
CA GLY A 401 10.12 -39.64 -10.91
C GLY A 401 11.05 -38.63 -10.25
N GLY A 402 10.65 -38.09 -9.09
CA GLY A 402 11.47 -37.19 -8.30
C GLY A 402 12.75 -37.84 -7.77
N VAL A 403 12.67 -39.07 -7.26
CA VAL A 403 13.86 -39.80 -6.82
C VAL A 403 14.84 -40.00 -7.98
N ARG A 404 14.38 -40.51 -9.14
CA ARG A 404 15.22 -40.66 -10.35
C ARG A 404 15.83 -39.35 -10.82
N HIS A 405 15.08 -38.26 -10.72
CA HIS A 405 15.59 -36.92 -11.10
C HIS A 405 16.79 -36.50 -10.25
N VAL A 406 16.78 -36.83 -8.95
CA VAL A 406 17.90 -36.54 -8.05
C VAL A 406 19.06 -37.51 -8.29
N GLN A 407 18.81 -38.81 -8.55
CA GLN A 407 19.83 -39.81 -8.83
C GLN A 407 20.56 -39.59 -10.18
N ASN A 408 19.83 -39.16 -11.22
CA ASN A 408 20.38 -38.92 -12.57
C ASN A 408 21.15 -37.61 -12.69
N ARG A 409 21.58 -37.03 -11.60
CA ARG A 409 22.31 -35.78 -11.56
C ARG A 409 23.62 -35.87 -12.35
N SER A 410 23.69 -35.21 -13.48
CA SER A 410 24.81 -35.32 -14.41
C SER A 410 26.02 -34.53 -13.94
N GLU A 411 27.25 -34.95 -14.32
CA GLU A 411 28.53 -34.24 -14.12
C GLU A 411 28.49 -32.80 -14.66
N LYS A 412 27.68 -32.52 -15.71
CA LYS A 412 27.46 -31.19 -16.24
C LYS A 412 26.83 -30.21 -15.22
N GLN A 413 25.97 -30.73 -14.31
CA GLN A 413 25.37 -29.92 -13.26
C GLN A 413 26.37 -29.59 -12.16
N ASP A 414 27.22 -30.55 -11.79
CA ASP A 414 28.30 -30.36 -10.83
C ASP A 414 29.33 -29.32 -11.33
N ARG A 415 29.59 -29.27 -12.62
CA ARG A 415 30.47 -28.26 -13.23
C ARG A 415 29.93 -26.83 -13.05
N LYS A 416 28.59 -26.61 -13.21
CA LYS A 416 27.97 -25.28 -12.97
C LYS A 416 28.10 -24.83 -11.50
N TRP A 417 27.85 -25.75 -10.55
CA TRP A 417 28.02 -25.46 -9.13
C TRP A 417 29.48 -25.17 -8.77
N ARG A 418 30.39 -25.85 -9.40
CA ARG A 418 31.82 -25.59 -9.22
C ARG A 418 32.24 -24.22 -9.74
N THR A 419 31.67 -23.76 -10.83
CA THR A 419 31.87 -22.39 -11.33
C THR A 419 31.34 -21.34 -10.33
N LEU A 420 30.14 -21.52 -9.77
CA LEU A 420 29.60 -20.61 -8.77
C LEU A 420 30.41 -20.64 -7.45
N SER A 421 31.04 -21.76 -7.12
CA SER A 421 31.87 -21.84 -5.91
C SER A 421 33.13 -20.97 -5.97
N TYR A 422 33.52 -20.48 -7.15
CA TYR A 422 34.63 -19.54 -7.31
C TYR A 422 34.37 -18.17 -6.65
N PHE A 423 33.12 -17.80 -6.31
CA PHE A 423 32.86 -16.60 -5.53
C PHE A 423 33.52 -16.59 -4.15
N SER A 424 33.81 -17.78 -3.60
CA SER A 424 34.61 -17.93 -2.36
C SER A 424 36.11 -18.05 -2.59
N HIS A 425 36.57 -18.04 -3.87
CA HIS A 425 37.99 -18.17 -4.22
C HIS A 425 38.77 -16.86 -3.90
N PRO A 426 40.03 -16.96 -3.43
CA PRO A 426 40.85 -15.76 -3.08
C PRO A 426 40.97 -14.70 -4.17
N SER A 427 40.98 -15.12 -5.45
CA SER A 427 41.11 -14.18 -6.58
C SER A 427 39.77 -13.52 -7.00
N VAL A 428 38.63 -14.17 -6.77
CA VAL A 428 37.30 -13.68 -7.21
C VAL A 428 36.59 -12.91 -6.10
N ALA A 429 36.76 -13.31 -4.86
CA ALA A 429 36.11 -12.66 -3.71
C ALA A 429 36.44 -11.15 -3.60
N PRO A 430 37.68 -10.66 -3.81
CA PRO A 430 37.97 -9.21 -3.79
C PRO A 430 37.22 -8.45 -4.89
N ILE A 431 37.15 -9.05 -6.10
CA ILE A 431 36.42 -8.45 -7.24
C ILE A 431 34.92 -8.36 -6.91
N SER A 432 34.35 -9.41 -6.31
CA SER A 432 32.95 -9.41 -5.86
C SER A 432 32.68 -8.31 -4.83
N LEU A 433 33.57 -8.09 -3.87
CA LEU A 433 33.46 -7.01 -2.89
C LEU A 433 33.60 -5.63 -3.55
N LEU A 434 34.53 -5.47 -4.52
CA LEU A 434 34.66 -4.20 -5.24
C LEU A 434 33.37 -3.86 -6.01
N ILE A 435 32.78 -4.84 -6.71
CA ILE A 435 31.50 -4.64 -7.42
C ILE A 435 30.38 -4.28 -6.42
N ALA A 436 30.35 -4.92 -5.26
CA ALA A 436 29.39 -4.59 -4.21
C ALA A 436 29.57 -3.17 -3.66
N VAL A 437 30.81 -2.71 -3.47
CA VAL A 437 31.12 -1.33 -3.05
C VAL A 437 30.73 -0.31 -4.13
N ILE A 438 31.00 -0.62 -5.41
CA ILE A 438 30.53 0.24 -6.52
C ILE A 438 29.00 0.29 -6.55
N GLY A 439 28.33 -0.87 -6.42
CA GLY A 439 26.87 -0.94 -6.34
C GLY A 439 26.32 -0.14 -5.14
N LEU A 440 26.97 -0.21 -3.99
CA LEU A 440 26.62 0.60 -2.81
C LEU A 440 26.78 2.10 -3.10
N GLY A 441 27.88 2.51 -3.72
CA GLY A 441 28.13 3.92 -4.08
C GLY A 441 27.07 4.46 -5.05
N LEU A 442 26.74 3.70 -6.09
CA LEU A 442 25.67 4.05 -7.03
C LEU A 442 24.31 4.07 -6.34
N GLY A 443 24.02 3.07 -5.50
CA GLY A 443 22.79 3.01 -4.73
C GLY A 443 22.61 4.23 -3.82
N LEU A 444 23.64 4.62 -3.08
CA LEU A 444 23.62 5.80 -2.22
C LEU A 444 23.49 7.11 -3.01
N TYR A 445 24.05 7.17 -4.22
CA TYR A 445 23.94 8.35 -5.09
C TYR A 445 22.49 8.55 -5.55
N TYR A 446 21.85 7.52 -6.13
CA TYR A 446 20.49 7.63 -6.65
C TYR A 446 19.42 7.68 -5.52
N LYS A 447 19.72 7.08 -4.36
CA LYS A 447 18.82 7.16 -3.19
C LYS A 447 18.58 8.61 -2.71
N GLN A 448 19.51 9.54 -2.96
CA GLN A 448 19.36 10.94 -2.55
C GLN A 448 18.13 11.62 -3.19
N ASP A 449 17.70 11.15 -4.36
CA ASP A 449 16.55 11.68 -5.10
C ASP A 449 15.22 11.01 -4.68
N LEU A 450 15.26 10.10 -3.69
CA LEU A 450 14.07 9.39 -3.22
C LEU A 450 13.19 10.31 -2.36
N LYS A 451 11.98 10.54 -2.83
CA LYS A 451 10.97 11.39 -2.16
C LYS A 451 10.01 10.55 -1.32
N VAL A 452 9.48 11.14 -0.26
CA VAL A 452 8.42 10.56 0.57
C VAL A 452 7.10 11.15 0.09
N GLY A 453 6.08 10.29 -0.10
CA GLY A 453 4.75 10.66 -0.57
C GLY A 453 4.52 10.31 -2.04
N ASP A 454 3.37 10.69 -2.53
CA ASP A 454 2.97 10.45 -3.91
C ASP A 454 3.65 11.41 -4.88
N LEU A 455 4.02 10.88 -6.05
CA LEU A 455 4.70 11.62 -7.12
C LEU A 455 3.81 11.78 -8.37
N ASP A 456 2.67 11.10 -8.39
CA ASP A 456 1.69 11.14 -9.48
C ASP A 456 0.54 12.10 -9.11
N GLN A 457 -0.14 12.63 -10.13
CA GLN A 457 -1.37 13.40 -9.97
C GLN A 457 -2.59 12.47 -9.86
N GLY A 458 -3.69 12.97 -9.31
CA GLY A 458 -4.95 12.23 -9.21
C GLY A 458 -4.95 11.18 -8.10
N ALA A 459 -5.46 9.98 -8.36
CA ALA A 459 -5.41 8.86 -7.43
C ALA A 459 -4.18 8.01 -7.71
N PRO A 460 -3.10 8.15 -6.92
CA PRO A 460 -1.83 7.46 -7.19
C PRO A 460 -1.89 5.97 -6.92
N GLU A 461 -2.97 5.49 -6.28
CA GLU A 461 -3.27 4.08 -6.11
C GLU A 461 -3.77 3.42 -7.39
N LEU A 462 -4.32 4.21 -8.33
CA LEU A 462 -4.83 3.77 -9.63
C LEU A 462 -3.80 4.03 -10.73
N ARG A 463 -3.97 3.36 -11.87
CA ARG A 463 -3.12 3.61 -13.04
C ARG A 463 -3.26 5.05 -13.54
N PRO A 464 -2.18 5.69 -14.06
CA PRO A 464 -2.29 7.03 -14.64
C PRO A 464 -3.30 7.13 -15.78
N ASP A 465 -3.48 6.04 -16.55
CA ASP A 465 -4.43 5.92 -17.65
C ASP A 465 -5.82 5.41 -17.23
N SER A 466 -6.07 5.23 -15.91
CA SER A 466 -7.39 4.89 -15.38
C SER A 466 -8.43 5.96 -15.71
N ARG A 467 -9.70 5.54 -15.74
CA ARG A 467 -10.80 6.50 -16.02
C ARG A 467 -10.83 7.60 -14.95
N TYR A 468 -10.68 7.25 -13.68
CA TYR A 468 -10.65 8.21 -12.58
C TYR A 468 -9.56 9.28 -12.78
N ASN A 469 -8.33 8.88 -13.12
CA ASN A 469 -7.22 9.83 -13.29
C ASN A 469 -7.40 10.72 -14.52
N LYS A 470 -8.00 10.22 -15.59
CA LYS A 470 -8.41 11.04 -16.73
C LYS A 470 -9.49 12.05 -16.36
N ASP A 471 -10.49 11.62 -15.59
CA ASP A 471 -11.55 12.49 -15.10
C ASP A 471 -10.99 13.57 -14.16
N ASN A 472 -10.06 13.21 -13.28
CA ASN A 472 -9.41 14.18 -12.39
C ASN A 472 -8.58 15.20 -13.16
N ALA A 473 -7.82 14.78 -14.17
CA ALA A 473 -7.07 15.68 -15.04
C ALA A 473 -8.01 16.67 -15.76
N PHE A 474 -9.15 16.18 -16.28
CA PHE A 474 -10.15 17.04 -16.88
C PHE A 474 -10.67 18.13 -15.93
N ILE A 475 -10.95 17.77 -14.68
CA ILE A 475 -11.41 18.75 -13.67
C ILE A 475 -10.33 19.80 -13.38
N ILE A 476 -9.07 19.39 -13.22
CA ILE A 476 -7.95 20.30 -12.93
C ILE A 476 -7.73 21.27 -14.09
N ASP A 477 -7.82 20.78 -15.33
CA ASP A 477 -7.54 21.59 -16.53
C ASP A 477 -8.66 22.60 -16.87
N ASN A 478 -9.90 22.35 -16.45
CA ASN A 478 -11.06 23.14 -16.87
C ASN A 478 -11.72 23.94 -15.75
N TYR A 479 -11.34 23.73 -14.47
CA TYR A 479 -11.92 24.41 -13.32
C TYR A 479 -10.84 25.01 -12.42
N SER A 480 -11.19 26.08 -11.72
CA SER A 480 -10.30 26.77 -10.77
C SER A 480 -10.29 26.14 -9.37
N THR A 481 -11.04 25.07 -9.16
CA THR A 481 -11.12 24.34 -7.89
C THR A 481 -10.83 22.87 -8.13
N SER A 482 -9.69 22.39 -7.63
CA SER A 482 -9.31 20.99 -7.69
C SER A 482 -10.03 20.13 -6.64
N ALA A 483 -9.84 18.83 -6.70
CA ALA A 483 -10.24 17.92 -5.62
C ALA A 483 -9.23 17.90 -4.46
N ASP A 484 -8.02 18.42 -4.67
CA ASP A 484 -6.94 18.44 -3.69
C ASP A 484 -7.03 19.68 -2.80
N VAL A 485 -7.78 19.57 -1.72
CA VAL A 485 -8.07 20.68 -0.81
C VAL A 485 -7.28 20.51 0.48
N LEU A 486 -6.50 21.54 0.83
CA LEU A 486 -5.92 21.72 2.16
C LEU A 486 -6.81 22.69 2.96
N VAL A 487 -7.19 22.31 4.16
CA VAL A 487 -8.01 23.16 5.04
C VAL A 487 -7.15 23.71 6.17
N VAL A 488 -7.09 25.03 6.27
CA VAL A 488 -6.48 25.72 7.40
C VAL A 488 -7.59 26.30 8.26
N MET A 489 -7.73 25.79 9.49
CA MET A 489 -8.73 26.29 10.45
C MET A 489 -8.20 27.53 11.15
N VAL A 490 -9.04 28.54 11.28
CA VAL A 490 -8.79 29.71 12.10
C VAL A 490 -9.72 29.65 13.31
N LYS A 491 -9.15 29.32 14.46
CA LYS A 491 -9.85 29.21 15.74
C LYS A 491 -9.79 30.53 16.48
N THR A 492 -10.93 30.95 17.02
CA THR A 492 -11.09 32.22 17.76
C THR A 492 -11.88 31.97 19.06
N PRO A 493 -11.94 32.93 19.99
CA PRO A 493 -12.96 32.95 21.01
C PRO A 493 -14.39 32.91 20.40
N GLN A 494 -15.36 32.44 21.15
CA GLN A 494 -16.77 32.39 20.70
C GLN A 494 -17.26 33.78 20.26
N GLU A 495 -18.04 33.80 19.18
CA GLU A 495 -18.60 35.02 18.56
C GLU A 495 -17.56 36.00 17.97
N GLU A 496 -16.27 35.63 17.89
CA GLU A 496 -15.22 36.52 17.41
C GLU A 496 -14.68 36.20 16.02
N CYS A 497 -15.12 35.16 15.36
CA CYS A 497 -14.60 34.74 14.05
C CYS A 497 -14.80 35.81 12.93
N THR A 498 -15.68 36.76 13.14
CA THR A 498 -15.98 37.85 12.21
C THR A 498 -15.26 39.18 12.53
N GLN A 499 -14.38 39.17 13.53
CA GLN A 499 -13.60 40.38 13.86
C GLN A 499 -12.72 40.81 12.67
N TYR A 500 -12.56 42.13 12.50
CA TYR A 500 -11.72 42.69 11.42
C TYR A 500 -10.28 42.10 11.46
N SER A 501 -9.71 41.98 12.67
CA SER A 501 -8.35 41.41 12.85
C SER A 501 -8.25 39.96 12.33
N VAL A 502 -9.27 39.16 12.57
CA VAL A 502 -9.35 37.75 12.13
C VAL A 502 -9.46 37.66 10.61
N LEU A 503 -10.45 38.36 10.02
CA LEU A 503 -10.64 38.36 8.58
C LEU A 503 -9.41 38.94 7.83
N ARG A 504 -8.74 39.93 8.41
CA ARG A 504 -7.51 40.48 7.84
C ARG A 504 -6.35 39.51 7.89
N ALA A 505 -6.23 38.74 8.98
CA ALA A 505 -5.21 37.69 9.10
C ALA A 505 -5.46 36.57 8.07
N MET A 506 -6.72 36.15 7.88
CA MET A 506 -7.10 35.19 6.82
C MET A 506 -6.77 35.70 5.43
N ASP A 507 -7.08 36.98 5.13
CA ASP A 507 -6.78 37.62 3.86
C ASP A 507 -5.27 37.70 3.57
N ASN A 508 -4.47 37.94 4.60
CA ASN A 508 -3.00 37.91 4.50
C ASN A 508 -2.49 36.49 4.22
N LEU A 509 -3.04 35.47 4.90
CA LEU A 509 -2.70 34.08 4.62
C LEU A 509 -3.05 33.70 3.18
N GLN A 510 -4.24 34.06 2.71
CA GLN A 510 -4.67 33.78 1.34
C GLN A 510 -3.73 34.46 0.31
N TRP A 511 -3.32 35.70 0.58
CA TRP A 511 -2.39 36.39 -0.30
C TRP A 511 -1.03 35.72 -0.39
N GLU A 512 -0.49 35.24 0.76
CA GLU A 512 0.78 34.49 0.76
C GLU A 512 0.62 33.15 0.01
N LEU A 513 -0.47 32.42 0.24
CA LEU A 513 -0.71 31.13 -0.39
C LEU A 513 -0.95 31.24 -1.89
N GLN A 514 -1.68 32.27 -2.36
CA GLN A 514 -1.87 32.52 -3.80
C GLN A 514 -0.56 32.81 -4.55
N ASN A 515 0.48 33.24 -3.83
CA ASN A 515 1.82 33.45 -4.38
C ASN A 515 2.75 32.25 -4.14
N THR A 516 2.25 31.15 -3.56
CA THR A 516 3.02 29.93 -3.31
C THR A 516 2.85 28.96 -4.47
N PRO A 517 3.93 28.43 -5.06
CA PRO A 517 3.84 27.46 -6.14
C PRO A 517 3.01 26.24 -5.72
N GLY A 518 2.16 25.75 -6.63
CA GLY A 518 1.30 24.59 -6.39
C GLY A 518 -0.08 24.93 -5.79
N VAL A 519 -0.34 26.21 -5.47
CA VAL A 519 -1.67 26.68 -5.07
C VAL A 519 -2.42 27.21 -6.28
N GLN A 520 -3.56 26.57 -6.59
CA GLN A 520 -4.42 26.95 -7.67
C GLN A 520 -5.33 28.14 -7.29
N SER A 521 -5.97 28.05 -6.14
CA SER A 521 -6.85 29.11 -5.60
C SER A 521 -7.07 28.92 -4.10
N SER A 522 -7.70 29.93 -3.47
CA SER A 522 -8.14 29.83 -2.08
C SER A 522 -9.50 30.47 -1.87
N ALA A 523 -10.23 30.06 -0.84
CA ALA A 523 -11.52 30.63 -0.48
C ALA A 523 -11.69 30.71 1.02
N SER A 524 -12.23 31.81 1.53
CA SER A 524 -12.49 32.00 2.95
C SER A 524 -13.64 32.99 3.22
N LEU A 525 -13.96 33.18 4.49
CA LEU A 525 -14.92 34.16 4.93
C LEU A 525 -14.47 35.61 4.60
N ALA A 526 -13.17 35.89 4.49
CA ALA A 526 -12.62 37.16 4.09
C ALA A 526 -13.02 37.52 2.65
N ASP A 527 -13.07 36.54 1.72
CA ASP A 527 -13.54 36.81 0.34
C ASP A 527 -15.01 37.16 0.29
N VAL A 528 -15.83 36.45 1.08
CA VAL A 528 -17.26 36.79 1.20
C VAL A 528 -17.44 38.24 1.66
N SER A 529 -16.68 38.65 2.70
CA SER A 529 -16.72 40.02 3.20
C SER A 529 -16.29 41.04 2.15
N LYS A 530 -15.23 40.81 1.39
CA LYS A 530 -14.78 41.70 0.29
C LYS A 530 -15.81 41.81 -0.83
N ILE A 531 -16.38 40.69 -1.25
CA ILE A 531 -17.41 40.65 -2.32
C ILE A 531 -18.64 41.47 -1.91
N VAL A 532 -19.13 41.28 -0.69
CA VAL A 532 -20.32 42.00 -0.21
C VAL A 532 -20.01 43.48 0.05
N THR A 533 -18.82 43.81 0.56
CA THR A 533 -18.41 45.23 0.71
C THR A 533 -18.38 45.92 -0.64
N LYS A 534 -17.82 45.30 -1.67
CA LYS A 534 -17.86 45.79 -3.05
C LYS A 534 -19.31 45.95 -3.53
N ALA A 535 -20.14 44.96 -3.28
CA ALA A 535 -21.53 44.96 -3.70
C ALA A 535 -22.35 46.08 -3.05
N LEU A 536 -22.16 46.33 -1.75
CA LEU A 536 -22.82 47.44 -1.02
C LEU A 536 -22.37 48.84 -1.51
N ASN A 537 -21.31 48.93 -2.29
CA ASN A 537 -20.76 50.13 -2.88
C ASN A 537 -20.85 50.10 -4.43
N GLU A 538 -22.03 49.78 -4.93
CA GLU A 538 -22.38 49.82 -6.37
C GLU A 538 -21.48 48.95 -7.26
N GLY A 539 -20.89 47.84 -6.71
CA GLY A 539 -20.00 46.94 -7.44
C GLY A 539 -18.63 47.55 -7.80
N ASN A 540 -18.27 48.69 -7.26
CA ASN A 540 -17.01 49.33 -7.55
C ASN A 540 -15.82 48.62 -6.93
N TRP A 541 -14.85 48.25 -7.76
CA TRP A 541 -13.64 47.51 -7.36
C TRP A 541 -12.78 48.21 -6.31
N LYS A 542 -12.89 49.53 -6.15
CA LYS A 542 -12.22 50.28 -5.10
C LYS A 542 -12.61 49.79 -3.70
N TRP A 543 -13.79 49.19 -3.56
CA TRP A 543 -14.33 48.69 -2.31
C TRP A 543 -14.21 47.15 -2.19
N PHE A 544 -13.40 46.54 -3.02
CA PHE A 544 -13.06 45.13 -2.86
C PHE A 544 -12.04 44.99 -1.74
N GLU A 545 -12.48 45.27 -0.51
CA GLU A 545 -11.68 45.21 0.72
C GLU A 545 -12.54 44.78 1.91
N ILE A 546 -11.87 44.35 3.00
CA ILE A 546 -12.55 44.05 4.26
C ILE A 546 -12.87 45.41 4.94
N SER A 547 -14.15 45.63 5.18
CA SER A 547 -14.60 46.89 5.84
C SER A 547 -14.05 46.93 7.30
N ARG A 548 -13.62 48.13 7.74
CA ARG A 548 -13.27 48.34 9.15
C ARG A 548 -14.48 48.51 10.05
N ASN A 549 -15.67 48.64 9.47
CA ASN A 549 -16.93 48.79 10.21
C ASN A 549 -17.53 47.39 10.48
N GLN A 550 -17.58 47.01 11.76
CA GLN A 550 -18.08 45.69 12.19
C GLN A 550 -19.53 45.43 11.77
N THR A 551 -20.36 46.48 11.68
CA THR A 551 -21.74 46.32 11.22
C THR A 551 -21.82 45.92 9.74
N ILE A 552 -20.93 46.42 8.92
CA ILE A 552 -20.84 46.04 7.50
C ILE A 552 -20.31 44.60 7.40
N ILE A 553 -19.29 44.23 8.20
CA ILE A 553 -18.79 42.87 8.26
C ILE A 553 -19.92 41.92 8.64
N ASN A 554 -20.62 42.16 9.73
CA ASN A 554 -21.70 41.31 10.20
C ASN A 554 -22.84 41.19 9.17
N ALA A 555 -23.13 42.28 8.44
CA ALA A 555 -24.10 42.21 7.34
C ALA A 555 -23.62 41.35 6.17
N SER A 556 -22.31 41.41 5.87
CA SER A 556 -21.73 40.66 4.75
C SER A 556 -21.73 39.13 5.01
N ILE A 557 -21.52 38.74 6.26
CA ILE A 557 -21.40 37.35 6.66
C ILE A 557 -22.73 36.63 6.76
N ARG A 558 -23.84 37.36 6.85
CA ARG A 558 -25.20 36.79 6.89
C ARG A 558 -25.51 35.88 5.70
N ASN A 559 -24.84 36.05 4.58
CA ASN A 559 -24.99 35.27 3.37
C ASN A 559 -23.77 34.35 3.10
N ALA A 560 -22.93 34.10 4.12
CA ALA A 560 -21.80 33.19 3.96
C ALA A 560 -22.29 31.78 3.63
N PRO A 561 -21.64 31.08 2.70
CA PRO A 561 -21.92 29.67 2.46
C PRO A 561 -21.76 28.83 3.73
N SER A 562 -22.63 27.84 3.88
CA SER A 562 -22.49 26.83 4.96
C SER A 562 -21.12 26.16 4.87
N GLY A 563 -20.47 25.94 6.01
CA GLY A 563 -19.13 25.37 6.10
C GLY A 563 -18.00 26.39 6.16
N LEU A 564 -18.24 27.69 5.89
CA LEU A 564 -17.23 28.74 6.11
C LEU A 564 -17.28 29.37 7.51
N ILE A 565 -18.25 29.00 8.32
CA ILE A 565 -18.43 29.46 9.70
C ILE A 565 -19.20 28.41 10.49
N ASN A 566 -18.77 28.12 11.71
CA ASN A 566 -19.50 27.22 12.60
C ASN A 566 -20.62 27.98 13.37
N THR A 567 -21.44 27.23 14.10
CA THR A 567 -22.67 27.76 14.72
C THR A 567 -22.43 28.84 15.79
N ASP A 568 -21.32 28.77 16.52
CA ASP A 568 -20.95 29.68 17.60
C ASP A 568 -19.86 30.71 17.21
N CYS A 569 -19.53 30.77 15.90
CA CYS A 569 -18.52 31.68 15.36
C CYS A 569 -17.19 31.67 16.13
N SER A 570 -16.72 30.47 16.43
CA SER A 570 -15.41 30.21 17.04
C SER A 570 -14.41 29.58 16.06
N LEU A 571 -14.90 29.15 14.89
CA LEU A 571 -14.10 28.49 13.88
C LEU A 571 -14.51 28.94 12.47
N THR A 572 -13.49 29.21 11.64
CA THR A 572 -13.70 29.52 10.22
C THR A 572 -12.55 28.94 9.40
N PRO A 573 -12.81 28.18 8.31
CA PRO A 573 -11.76 27.59 7.49
C PRO A 573 -11.27 28.54 6.41
N VAL A 574 -9.99 28.41 6.06
CA VAL A 574 -9.43 28.84 4.77
C VAL A 574 -9.25 27.59 3.93
N LEU A 575 -9.98 27.49 2.82
CA LEU A 575 -9.90 26.40 1.85
C LEU A 575 -8.81 26.75 0.84
N VAL A 576 -7.83 25.87 0.67
CA VAL A 576 -6.71 26.06 -0.26
C VAL A 576 -6.78 24.93 -1.28
N PHE A 577 -7.02 25.27 -2.52
CA PHE A 577 -7.10 24.34 -3.65
C PHE A 577 -5.71 24.23 -4.28
N LEU A 578 -5.18 23.03 -4.36
CA LEU A 578 -3.85 22.75 -4.87
C LEU A 578 -3.91 22.27 -6.33
N GLU A 579 -2.87 22.52 -7.10
CA GLU A 579 -2.72 21.99 -8.46
C GLU A 579 -2.59 20.46 -8.47
N ASP A 580 -1.95 19.93 -7.42
CA ASP A 580 -1.81 18.50 -7.18
C ASP A 580 -1.49 18.24 -5.70
N HIS A 581 -1.49 16.96 -5.30
CA HIS A 581 -1.09 16.52 -3.95
C HIS A 581 0.28 15.85 -3.92
N LYS A 582 1.15 16.15 -4.89
CA LYS A 582 2.53 15.64 -4.86
C LYS A 582 3.24 16.05 -3.59
N ALA A 583 4.10 15.17 -3.11
CA ALA A 583 4.85 15.39 -1.88
C ALA A 583 5.55 16.75 -1.81
N GLU A 584 6.09 17.22 -2.95
CA GLU A 584 6.80 18.49 -3.05
C GLU A 584 5.86 19.71 -2.95
N THR A 585 4.69 19.62 -3.60
CA THR A 585 3.63 20.63 -3.51
C THR A 585 3.11 20.73 -2.08
N LEU A 586 2.76 19.58 -1.48
CA LEU A 586 2.26 19.52 -0.11
C LEU A 586 3.27 20.08 0.88
N GLN A 587 4.53 19.67 0.81
CA GLN A 587 5.58 20.16 1.71
C GLN A 587 5.75 21.68 1.60
N THR A 588 5.79 22.22 0.37
CA THR A 588 5.94 23.65 0.13
C THR A 588 4.81 24.47 0.74
N VAL A 589 3.57 23.99 0.56
CA VAL A 589 2.38 24.70 1.04
C VAL A 589 2.24 24.57 2.56
N VAL A 590 2.47 23.39 3.12
CA VAL A 590 2.43 23.14 4.57
C VAL A 590 3.47 23.96 5.29
N ASP A 591 4.72 23.96 4.82
CA ASP A 591 5.80 24.77 5.43
C ASP A 591 5.43 26.26 5.45
N ARG A 592 4.80 26.75 4.36
CA ARG A 592 4.35 28.14 4.30
C ARG A 592 3.21 28.44 5.29
N VAL A 593 2.26 27.52 5.43
CA VAL A 593 1.16 27.67 6.41
C VAL A 593 1.71 27.65 7.85
N GLU A 594 2.64 26.74 8.16
CA GLU A 594 3.24 26.64 9.50
C GLU A 594 4.08 27.88 9.83
N GLU A 595 4.88 28.36 8.88
CA GLU A 595 5.64 29.62 9.04
C GLU A 595 4.68 30.79 9.31
N PHE A 596 3.59 30.91 8.53
CA PHE A 596 2.60 31.94 8.74
C PHE A 596 1.91 31.80 10.11
N ALA A 597 1.48 30.59 10.46
CA ALA A 597 0.82 30.32 11.74
C ALA A 597 1.71 30.66 12.94
N SER A 598 3.00 30.32 12.89
CA SER A 598 3.94 30.61 13.96
C SER A 598 4.15 32.12 14.19
N ASN A 599 4.08 32.92 13.12
CA ASN A 599 4.31 34.36 13.15
C ASN A 599 3.05 35.19 13.42
N ASN A 600 1.86 34.65 13.12
CA ASN A 600 0.61 35.39 13.11
C ASN A 600 -0.45 34.85 14.09
N SER A 601 -0.23 33.72 14.76
CA SER A 601 -1.13 33.25 15.81
C SER A 601 -1.05 34.13 17.06
N SER A 602 -2.19 34.34 17.69
CA SER A 602 -2.33 35.20 18.89
C SER A 602 -3.46 34.67 19.78
N ASP A 603 -3.67 35.30 20.94
CA ASP A 603 -4.83 34.98 21.81
C ASP A 603 -6.18 35.26 21.15
N GLN A 604 -6.23 36.06 20.08
CA GLN A 604 -7.45 36.40 19.35
C GLN A 604 -7.75 35.41 18.21
N HIS A 605 -6.74 34.78 17.64
CA HIS A 605 -6.89 33.78 16.57
C HIS A 605 -5.66 32.87 16.49
N THR A 606 -5.92 31.60 16.23
CA THR A 606 -4.88 30.60 16.04
C THR A 606 -5.12 29.87 14.72
N PHE A 607 -4.06 29.72 13.92
CA PHE A 607 -4.10 28.95 12.68
C PHE A 607 -3.70 27.49 12.96
N LEU A 608 -4.57 26.58 12.61
CA LEU A 608 -4.36 25.15 12.80
C LEU A 608 -4.46 24.47 11.43
N LEU A 609 -3.45 23.67 11.08
CA LEU A 609 -3.59 22.77 9.95
C LEU A 609 -4.64 21.72 10.29
N ALA A 610 -5.60 21.59 9.41
CA ALA A 610 -6.59 20.53 9.47
C ALA A 610 -6.54 19.74 8.17
N ALA A 611 -7.29 18.64 8.13
CA ALA A 611 -7.30 17.79 6.95
C ALA A 611 -7.96 18.48 5.73
N GLY A 612 -8.72 17.88 4.99
CA GLY A 612 -9.01 17.95 3.60
C GLY A 612 -8.16 16.86 2.95
N ASN A 613 -8.42 16.52 1.71
CA ASN A 613 -7.66 15.42 1.06
C ASN A 613 -6.15 15.67 1.08
N ALA A 614 -5.72 16.88 0.75
CA ALA A 614 -4.32 17.27 0.75
C ALA A 614 -3.69 17.30 2.16
N GLY A 615 -4.45 17.71 3.18
CA GLY A 615 -3.98 17.72 4.56
C GLY A 615 -3.80 16.30 5.15
N VAL A 616 -4.67 15.38 4.78
CA VAL A 616 -4.52 13.96 5.13
C VAL A 616 -3.25 13.36 4.52
N GLU A 617 -3.00 13.65 3.25
CA GLU A 617 -1.78 13.18 2.56
C GLU A 617 -0.52 13.81 3.18
N ALA A 618 -0.55 15.10 3.52
CA ALA A 618 0.57 15.77 4.19
C ALA A 618 0.88 15.12 5.55
N ALA A 619 -0.13 14.89 6.39
CA ALA A 619 0.01 14.20 7.67
C ALA A 619 0.57 12.77 7.50
N THR A 620 0.07 12.05 6.50
CA THR A 620 0.53 10.70 6.16
C THR A 620 2.00 10.69 5.75
N ASN A 621 2.42 11.64 4.92
CA ASN A 621 3.81 11.77 4.46
C ASN A 621 4.77 12.09 5.62
N GLU A 622 4.36 12.93 6.57
CA GLU A 622 5.15 13.24 7.77
C GLU A 622 5.34 12.01 8.66
N VAL A 623 4.26 11.25 8.92
CA VAL A 623 4.34 9.99 9.69
C VAL A 623 5.24 8.99 8.99
N ILE A 624 5.13 8.81 7.68
CA ILE A 624 5.96 7.90 6.89
C ILE A 624 7.43 8.33 6.94
N SER A 625 7.70 9.62 6.77
CA SER A 625 9.07 10.17 6.81
C SER A 625 9.76 9.88 8.13
N THR A 626 9.04 10.03 9.24
CA THR A 626 9.55 9.75 10.58
C THR A 626 9.68 8.25 10.87
N ALA A 627 8.73 7.44 10.38
CA ALA A 627 8.67 6.01 10.67
C ALA A 627 9.67 5.18 9.87
N LYS A 628 10.01 5.56 8.63
CA LYS A 628 10.84 4.75 7.71
C LYS A 628 12.20 4.36 8.30
N ASP A 629 12.92 5.31 8.88
CA ASP A 629 14.26 5.07 9.41
C ASP A 629 14.20 4.25 10.70
N LYS A 630 13.23 4.52 11.58
CA LYS A 630 12.98 3.73 12.79
C LYS A 630 12.67 2.28 12.43
N MET A 631 11.76 2.06 11.47
CA MET A 631 11.39 0.72 10.98
C MET A 631 12.61 -0.04 10.45
N LEU A 632 13.43 0.58 9.60
CA LEU A 632 14.64 -0.05 9.05
C LEU A 632 15.62 -0.47 10.15
N ILE A 633 15.92 0.42 11.10
CA ILE A 633 16.80 0.11 12.23
C ILE A 633 16.26 -1.07 13.03
N MET A 634 14.95 -1.12 13.28
CA MET A 634 14.32 -2.21 14.01
C MET A 634 14.39 -3.53 13.26
N VAL A 635 14.04 -3.57 11.97
CA VAL A 635 14.10 -4.79 11.14
C VAL A 635 15.52 -5.35 11.15
N TYR A 636 16.53 -4.53 10.81
CA TYR A 636 17.92 -4.98 10.80
C TYR A 636 18.44 -5.35 12.20
N GLY A 637 17.99 -4.64 13.24
CA GLY A 637 18.32 -4.95 14.63
C GLY A 637 17.82 -6.31 15.05
N VAL A 638 16.54 -6.59 14.80
CA VAL A 638 15.89 -7.87 15.16
C VAL A 638 16.51 -9.03 14.35
N VAL A 639 16.64 -8.89 13.04
CA VAL A 639 17.26 -9.91 12.18
C VAL A 639 18.70 -10.19 12.62
N SER A 640 19.49 -9.16 12.91
CA SER A 640 20.85 -9.32 13.40
C SER A 640 20.90 -10.02 14.75
N LEU A 641 19.99 -9.68 15.67
CA LEU A 641 19.89 -10.33 16.99
C LEU A 641 19.53 -11.81 16.86
N LEU A 642 18.54 -12.15 16.05
CA LEU A 642 18.13 -13.54 15.81
C LEU A 642 19.26 -14.37 15.17
N CYS A 643 19.93 -13.82 14.17
CA CYS A 643 21.12 -14.45 13.58
C CYS A 643 22.25 -14.61 14.61
N LEU A 644 22.47 -13.61 15.49
CA LEU A 644 23.50 -13.67 16.53
C LEU A 644 23.18 -14.75 17.58
N LEU A 645 21.95 -14.83 18.03
CA LEU A 645 21.51 -15.86 18.99
C LEU A 645 21.68 -17.27 18.41
N THR A 646 21.40 -17.45 17.13
CA THR A 646 21.46 -18.78 16.48
C THR A 646 22.90 -19.19 16.17
N PHE A 647 23.65 -18.35 15.48
CA PHE A 647 25.01 -18.69 15.02
C PHE A 647 26.10 -18.33 16.05
N ARG A 648 25.76 -17.55 17.08
CA ARG A 648 26.68 -17.10 18.14
C ARG A 648 27.99 -16.50 17.60
N SER A 649 27.89 -15.80 16.47
CA SER A 649 29.02 -15.26 15.72
C SER A 649 28.65 -13.96 14.99
N ILE A 650 29.23 -12.84 15.40
CA ILE A 650 29.08 -11.56 14.71
C ILE A 650 29.53 -11.65 13.23
N ARG A 651 30.51 -12.50 12.92
CA ARG A 651 30.98 -12.71 11.55
C ARG A 651 29.91 -13.40 10.69
N ALA A 652 29.14 -14.33 11.26
CA ALA A 652 27.99 -14.93 10.61
C ALA A 652 26.92 -13.88 10.31
N VAL A 653 26.61 -13.04 11.29
CA VAL A 653 25.65 -11.93 11.13
C VAL A 653 26.06 -11.01 9.98
N LEU A 654 27.33 -10.58 9.94
CA LEU A 654 27.83 -9.72 8.86
C LEU A 654 27.74 -10.38 7.48
N CYS A 655 28.06 -11.69 7.39
CA CYS A 655 27.92 -12.42 6.12
C CYS A 655 26.49 -12.49 5.61
N ILE A 656 25.50 -12.50 6.50
CA ILE A 656 24.06 -12.60 6.16
C ILE A 656 23.46 -11.20 5.93
N VAL A 657 23.72 -10.26 6.83
CA VAL A 657 23.02 -8.96 6.87
C VAL A 657 23.58 -7.96 5.86
N VAL A 658 24.91 -7.96 5.57
CA VAL A 658 25.50 -7.00 4.63
C VAL A 658 24.92 -7.12 3.21
N PRO A 659 24.74 -8.33 2.63
CA PRO A 659 24.04 -8.45 1.34
C PRO A 659 22.61 -7.91 1.35
N LEU A 660 21.85 -8.10 2.45
CA LEU A 660 20.50 -7.56 2.60
C LEU A 660 20.50 -6.03 2.62
N GLY A 661 21.43 -5.42 3.37
CA GLY A 661 21.58 -3.96 3.41
C GLY A 661 21.88 -3.36 2.03
N LEU A 662 22.75 -4.01 1.26
CA LEU A 662 23.04 -3.60 -0.11
C LEU A 662 21.76 -3.69 -0.98
N THR A 663 21.00 -4.77 -0.86
CA THR A 663 19.73 -4.93 -1.61
C THR A 663 18.71 -3.84 -1.27
N SER A 664 18.56 -3.49 0.02
CA SER A 664 17.64 -2.43 0.42
C SER A 664 18.04 -1.06 -0.15
N ILE A 665 19.32 -0.72 -0.10
CA ILE A 665 19.83 0.55 -0.69
C ILE A 665 19.62 0.58 -2.21
N LEU A 666 19.85 -0.55 -2.90
CA LEU A 666 19.59 -0.64 -4.33
C LEU A 666 18.10 -0.60 -4.67
N CYS A 667 17.23 -1.13 -3.79
CA CYS A 667 15.78 -1.03 -3.95
C CYS A 667 15.31 0.43 -3.85
N GLU A 668 15.78 1.16 -2.84
CA GLU A 668 15.50 2.60 -2.70
C GLU A 668 16.02 3.41 -3.90
N ALA A 669 17.18 3.06 -4.44
CA ALA A 669 17.72 3.69 -5.66
C ALA A 669 16.82 3.41 -6.89
N ILE A 670 16.31 2.18 -7.03
CA ILE A 670 15.38 1.83 -8.10
C ILE A 670 14.05 2.58 -7.93
N MET A 671 13.54 2.71 -6.70
CA MET A 671 12.36 3.53 -6.42
C MET A 671 12.57 4.97 -6.92
N ALA A 672 13.69 5.59 -6.57
CA ALA A 672 14.02 6.95 -7.01
C ALA A 672 14.08 7.06 -8.54
N VAL A 673 14.80 6.15 -9.22
CA VAL A 673 14.95 6.17 -10.68
C VAL A 673 13.62 5.86 -11.41
N SER A 674 12.75 5.03 -10.81
CA SER A 674 11.46 4.67 -11.39
C SER A 674 10.34 5.66 -11.06
N GLY A 675 10.62 6.73 -10.31
CA GLY A 675 9.60 7.69 -9.88
C GLY A 675 8.59 7.09 -8.89
N ILE A 676 9.01 6.11 -8.08
CA ILE A 676 8.15 5.49 -7.06
C ILE A 676 8.53 6.10 -5.70
N GLY A 677 7.61 6.87 -5.11
CA GLY A 677 7.82 7.46 -3.79
C GLY A 677 7.67 6.45 -2.63
N ILE A 678 8.20 6.80 -1.46
CA ILE A 678 7.91 6.06 -0.23
C ILE A 678 6.56 6.54 0.29
N LYS A 679 5.57 5.66 0.23
CA LYS A 679 4.17 5.90 0.64
C LYS A 679 3.64 4.72 1.44
N VAL A 680 2.43 4.83 1.97
CA VAL A 680 1.77 3.76 2.76
C VAL A 680 1.91 2.39 2.10
N ALA A 681 1.70 2.32 0.79
CA ALA A 681 1.78 1.07 0.01
C ALA A 681 3.20 0.53 -0.14
N THR A 682 4.21 1.39 -0.35
CA THR A 682 5.59 0.94 -0.67
C THR A 682 6.47 0.80 0.57
N LEU A 683 6.14 1.47 1.66
CA LEU A 683 6.90 1.40 2.92
C LEU A 683 7.08 -0.04 3.44
N PRO A 684 6.05 -0.92 3.44
CA PRO A 684 6.21 -2.30 3.90
C PRO A 684 7.15 -3.15 3.03
N VAL A 685 7.35 -2.79 1.75
CA VAL A 685 8.12 -3.61 0.80
C VAL A 685 9.54 -3.87 1.29
N ILE A 686 10.21 -2.87 1.85
CA ILE A 686 11.59 -3.00 2.32
C ILE A 686 11.64 -3.93 3.55
N ALA A 687 10.71 -3.78 4.50
CA ALA A 687 10.62 -4.66 5.66
C ALA A 687 10.34 -6.11 5.25
N LEU A 688 9.39 -6.31 4.34
CA LEU A 688 9.06 -7.61 3.75
C LEU A 688 10.25 -8.23 3.01
N GLY A 689 10.91 -7.42 2.19
CA GLY A 689 12.07 -7.85 1.42
C GLY A 689 13.27 -8.25 2.29
N VAL A 690 13.50 -7.59 3.42
CA VAL A 690 14.54 -7.94 4.39
C VAL A 690 14.15 -9.21 5.15
N GLY A 691 12.90 -9.32 5.65
CA GLY A 691 12.40 -10.49 6.35
C GLY A 691 12.57 -11.76 5.51
N ILE A 692 11.92 -11.82 4.33
CA ILE A 692 11.98 -12.98 3.42
C ILE A 692 13.38 -13.17 2.82
N GLY A 693 14.12 -12.07 2.63
CA GLY A 693 15.46 -12.11 2.04
C GLY A 693 16.51 -12.76 2.94
N VAL A 694 16.40 -12.63 4.26
CA VAL A 694 17.34 -13.21 5.21
C VAL A 694 17.36 -14.73 5.15
N ASP A 695 16.23 -15.37 4.78
CA ASP A 695 16.08 -16.80 4.65
C ASP A 695 17.17 -17.42 3.75
N TYR A 696 17.42 -16.81 2.60
CA TYR A 696 18.44 -17.30 1.67
C TYR A 696 19.82 -17.34 2.32
N GLY A 697 20.14 -16.26 3.05
CA GLY A 697 21.40 -16.15 3.81
C GLY A 697 21.49 -17.19 4.92
N ILE A 698 20.41 -17.39 5.69
CA ILE A 698 20.35 -18.36 6.79
C ILE A 698 20.53 -19.80 6.28
N TYR A 699 19.82 -20.20 5.22
CA TYR A 699 19.94 -21.53 4.64
C TYR A 699 21.34 -21.81 4.06
N ILE A 700 21.90 -20.86 3.31
CA ILE A 700 23.24 -20.98 2.73
C ILE A 700 24.30 -21.01 3.83
N TYR A 701 24.23 -20.08 4.80
CA TYR A 701 25.23 -20.00 5.87
C TYR A 701 25.20 -21.23 6.80
N SER A 702 24.02 -21.68 7.21
CA SER A 702 23.86 -22.86 8.06
C SER A 702 24.49 -24.11 7.46
N LYS A 703 24.35 -24.34 6.15
CA LYS A 703 24.97 -25.46 5.45
C LYS A 703 26.48 -25.26 5.25
N LEU A 704 26.89 -24.04 4.92
CA LEU A 704 28.30 -23.68 4.80
C LEU A 704 29.06 -23.93 6.12
N GLU A 705 28.50 -23.45 7.23
CA GLU A 705 29.04 -23.69 8.57
C GLU A 705 29.18 -25.16 8.89
N LYS A 706 28.14 -25.95 8.61
CA LYS A 706 28.19 -27.42 8.81
C LYS A 706 29.37 -28.05 8.07
N PHE A 707 29.55 -27.77 6.78
CA PHE A 707 30.65 -28.34 5.99
C PHE A 707 32.02 -27.84 6.41
N LEU A 708 32.12 -26.58 6.88
CA LEU A 708 33.38 -26.08 7.49
C LEU A 708 33.72 -26.80 8.78
N LEU A 709 32.72 -27.13 9.62
CA LEU A 709 32.90 -27.90 10.84
C LEU A 709 33.22 -29.37 10.58
N GLU A 710 32.91 -29.91 9.40
CA GLU A 710 33.36 -31.22 8.90
C GLU A 710 34.84 -31.17 8.41
N GLY A 711 35.50 -30.03 8.40
CA GLY A 711 36.92 -29.87 8.03
C GLY A 711 37.18 -29.59 6.55
N LYS A 712 36.15 -29.29 5.73
CA LYS A 712 36.34 -28.96 4.32
C LYS A 712 36.93 -27.54 4.16
N THR A 713 37.65 -27.32 3.06
CA THR A 713 38.08 -25.95 2.68
C THR A 713 36.87 -25.09 2.41
N LEU A 714 37.02 -23.76 2.50
CA LEU A 714 35.89 -22.85 2.28
C LEU A 714 35.25 -23.05 0.88
N GLN A 715 36.07 -23.23 -0.15
CA GLN A 715 35.59 -23.44 -1.52
C GLN A 715 34.85 -24.77 -1.68
N ASP A 716 35.38 -25.87 -1.10
CA ASP A 716 34.72 -27.17 -1.15
C ASP A 716 33.48 -27.21 -0.28
N ALA A 717 33.51 -26.57 0.89
CA ALA A 717 32.34 -26.42 1.77
C ALA A 717 31.23 -25.62 1.04
N TYR A 718 31.60 -24.55 0.35
CA TYR A 718 30.64 -23.76 -0.41
C TYR A 718 30.10 -24.51 -1.65
N PHE A 719 30.94 -25.25 -2.36
CA PHE A 719 30.52 -26.12 -3.45
C PHE A 719 29.47 -27.15 -2.99
N GLU A 720 29.70 -27.81 -1.87
CA GLU A 720 28.74 -28.77 -1.31
C GLU A 720 27.45 -28.09 -0.79
N THR A 721 27.57 -26.86 -0.30
CA THR A 721 26.44 -26.05 0.09
C THR A 721 25.56 -25.72 -1.11
N LEU A 722 26.14 -25.29 -2.22
CA LEU A 722 25.41 -25.02 -3.47
C LEU A 722 24.75 -26.28 -4.03
N LYS A 723 25.43 -27.41 -3.99
CA LYS A 723 24.92 -28.70 -4.45
C LYS A 723 23.74 -29.20 -3.64
N SER A 724 23.72 -28.97 -2.34
CA SER A 724 22.67 -29.45 -1.40
C SER A 724 21.51 -28.47 -1.23
N THR A 725 21.79 -27.19 -1.07
CA THR A 725 20.80 -26.17 -0.70
C THR A 725 20.70 -25.04 -1.75
N GLY A 726 21.80 -24.67 -2.40
CA GLY A 726 21.83 -23.58 -3.36
C GLY A 726 20.81 -23.70 -4.49
N LYS A 727 20.59 -24.95 -4.99
CA LYS A 727 19.56 -25.21 -6.01
C LYS A 727 18.15 -24.82 -5.53
N ALA A 728 17.82 -25.15 -4.28
CA ALA A 728 16.52 -24.81 -3.71
C ALA A 728 16.40 -23.31 -3.48
N VAL A 729 17.44 -22.64 -2.98
CA VAL A 729 17.48 -21.18 -2.79
C VAL A 729 17.31 -20.43 -4.12
N ILE A 730 18.02 -20.84 -5.18
CA ILE A 730 17.84 -20.22 -6.51
C ILE A 730 16.40 -20.42 -7.02
N PHE A 731 15.88 -21.63 -6.88
CA PHE A 731 14.53 -21.94 -7.33
C PHE A 731 13.49 -21.13 -6.55
N THR A 732 13.63 -21.04 -5.22
CA THR A 732 12.69 -20.26 -4.40
C THR A 732 12.75 -18.77 -4.73
N GLY A 733 13.94 -18.17 -4.90
CA GLY A 733 14.07 -16.77 -5.29
C GLY A 733 13.42 -16.46 -6.65
N ILE A 734 13.63 -17.34 -7.63
CA ILE A 734 12.99 -17.20 -8.96
C ILE A 734 11.47 -17.39 -8.85
N THR A 735 11.00 -18.39 -8.10
CA THR A 735 9.57 -18.69 -7.99
C THR A 735 8.82 -17.59 -7.24
N LEU A 736 9.39 -17.06 -6.14
CA LEU A 736 8.85 -15.92 -5.41
C LEU A 736 8.81 -14.68 -6.32
N GLY A 737 9.92 -14.37 -6.99
CA GLY A 737 9.98 -13.26 -7.94
C GLY A 737 8.93 -13.39 -9.04
N LEU A 738 8.84 -14.53 -9.71
CA LEU A 738 7.83 -14.76 -10.76
C LEU A 738 6.39 -14.75 -10.22
N GLY A 739 6.18 -15.12 -8.97
CA GLY A 739 4.88 -15.02 -8.31
C GLY A 739 4.40 -13.58 -8.21
N VAL A 740 5.25 -12.69 -7.71
CA VAL A 740 4.89 -11.27 -7.49
C VAL A 740 5.01 -10.42 -8.75
N VAL A 741 5.82 -10.79 -9.74
CA VAL A 741 5.96 -10.03 -10.99
C VAL A 741 4.65 -9.96 -11.79
N THR A 742 3.76 -10.94 -11.61
CA THR A 742 2.43 -10.94 -12.25
C THR A 742 1.60 -9.74 -11.82
N TRP A 743 1.89 -9.17 -10.65
CA TRP A 743 1.20 -7.98 -10.12
C TRP A 743 1.49 -6.70 -10.93
N ILE A 744 2.59 -6.65 -11.67
CA ILE A 744 2.89 -5.52 -12.59
C ILE A 744 1.74 -5.28 -13.58
N PHE A 745 0.97 -6.31 -13.91
CA PHE A 745 -0.17 -6.22 -14.83
C PHE A 745 -1.49 -5.89 -14.14
N SER A 746 -1.49 -5.65 -12.82
CA SER A 746 -2.70 -5.25 -12.08
C SER A 746 -3.23 -3.88 -12.56
N PRO A 747 -4.55 -3.68 -12.60
CA PRO A 747 -5.14 -2.36 -12.80
C PRO A 747 -4.87 -1.40 -11.62
N ILE A 748 -4.53 -1.94 -10.45
CA ILE A 748 -4.19 -1.18 -9.26
C ILE A 748 -2.69 -0.88 -9.27
N LYS A 749 -2.32 0.41 -9.36
CA LYS A 749 -0.93 0.85 -9.49
C LYS A 749 -0.09 0.47 -8.27
N PHE A 750 -0.60 0.67 -7.05
CA PHE A 750 0.19 0.34 -5.86
C PHE A 750 0.55 -1.16 -5.79
N GLN A 751 -0.34 -2.05 -6.24
CA GLN A 751 -0.04 -3.48 -6.35
C GLN A 751 1.06 -3.73 -7.39
N ALA A 752 1.02 -3.01 -8.51
CA ALA A 752 2.05 -3.13 -9.54
C ALA A 752 3.42 -2.64 -9.05
N ASP A 753 3.45 -1.51 -8.35
CA ASP A 753 4.68 -0.96 -7.75
C ASP A 753 5.25 -1.93 -6.71
N MET A 754 4.42 -2.45 -5.80
CA MET A 754 4.84 -3.49 -4.84
C MET A 754 5.36 -4.75 -5.53
N GLY A 755 4.69 -5.19 -6.59
CA GLY A 755 5.09 -6.36 -7.39
C GLY A 755 6.49 -6.19 -8.00
N LEU A 756 6.76 -5.03 -8.58
CA LEU A 756 8.05 -4.69 -9.17
C LEU A 756 9.16 -4.67 -8.09
N LEU A 757 8.91 -3.97 -6.99
CA LEU A 757 9.90 -3.80 -5.93
C LEU A 757 10.18 -5.13 -5.20
N LEU A 758 9.16 -5.91 -4.88
CA LEU A 758 9.33 -7.23 -4.27
C LEU A 758 10.03 -8.21 -5.21
N PHE A 759 9.71 -8.18 -6.52
CA PHE A 759 10.42 -8.97 -7.53
C PHE A 759 11.92 -8.66 -7.51
N PHE A 760 12.28 -7.39 -7.51
CA PHE A 760 13.67 -6.95 -7.38
C PHE A 760 14.29 -7.45 -6.07
N MET A 761 13.62 -7.21 -4.93
CA MET A 761 14.12 -7.60 -3.61
C MET A 761 14.38 -9.11 -3.51
N PHE A 762 13.43 -9.95 -3.93
CA PHE A 762 13.57 -11.41 -3.85
C PHE A 762 14.68 -11.94 -4.73
N LEU A 763 14.80 -11.44 -5.96
CA LEU A 763 15.88 -11.86 -6.86
C LEU A 763 17.24 -11.37 -6.37
N TRP A 764 17.34 -10.11 -5.95
CA TRP A 764 18.62 -9.54 -5.56
C TRP A 764 19.12 -10.08 -4.22
N ASN A 765 18.22 -10.33 -3.26
CA ASN A 765 18.56 -11.02 -2.02
C ASN A 765 19.09 -12.45 -2.27
N MET A 766 18.45 -13.19 -3.19
CA MET A 766 18.93 -14.50 -3.64
C MET A 766 20.34 -14.41 -4.25
N VAL A 767 20.54 -13.42 -5.13
CA VAL A 767 21.87 -13.17 -5.73
C VAL A 767 22.88 -12.81 -4.64
N GLY A 768 22.53 -11.94 -3.70
CA GLY A 768 23.35 -11.55 -2.57
C GLY A 768 23.81 -12.76 -1.72
N ALA A 769 22.89 -13.67 -1.43
CA ALA A 769 23.18 -14.89 -0.67
C ALA A 769 24.12 -15.86 -1.43
N ILE A 770 24.02 -15.90 -2.78
CA ILE A 770 24.85 -16.81 -3.59
C ILE A 770 26.18 -16.18 -3.99
N TRP A 771 26.22 -14.88 -4.20
CA TRP A 771 27.39 -14.18 -4.74
C TRP A 771 28.19 -13.47 -3.65
N LEU A 772 27.55 -12.61 -2.86
CA LEU A 772 28.24 -11.71 -1.92
C LEU A 772 28.52 -12.40 -0.57
N LEU A 773 27.62 -13.22 -0.05
CA LEU A 773 27.82 -13.93 1.21
C LEU A 773 29.10 -14.81 1.20
N PRO A 774 29.38 -15.69 0.21
CA PRO A 774 30.61 -16.47 0.18
C PRO A 774 31.86 -15.61 -0.01
N ALA A 775 31.77 -14.48 -0.72
CA ALA A 775 32.88 -13.52 -0.85
C ALA A 775 33.20 -12.88 0.51
N LEU A 776 32.21 -12.46 1.27
CA LEU A 776 32.38 -11.95 2.64
C LEU A 776 32.92 -13.04 3.59
N ALA A 777 32.39 -14.26 3.48
CA ALA A 777 32.84 -15.40 4.28
C ALA A 777 34.35 -15.66 4.12
N ARG A 778 34.92 -15.43 2.93
CA ARG A 778 36.35 -15.56 2.67
C ARG A 778 37.23 -14.68 3.54
N PHE A 779 36.78 -13.45 3.84
CA PHE A 779 37.52 -12.47 4.65
C PHE A 779 37.17 -12.54 6.13
N LEU A 780 35.90 -12.84 6.44
CA LEU A 780 35.40 -12.77 7.80
C LEU A 780 35.58 -14.09 8.56
N LEU A 781 35.39 -15.24 7.90
CA LEU A 781 35.45 -16.54 8.55
C LEU A 781 36.88 -17.03 8.70
N ARG A 782 37.17 -17.68 9.82
CA ARG A 782 38.43 -18.38 10.13
C ARG A 782 38.13 -19.85 10.42
N PRO A 783 38.15 -20.73 9.39
CA PRO A 783 37.78 -22.14 9.54
C PRO A 783 38.54 -22.85 10.65
N ASP A 784 39.85 -22.58 10.77
CA ASP A 784 40.72 -23.21 11.78
C ASP A 784 40.25 -22.92 13.22
N ARG A 785 39.82 -21.64 13.47
CA ARG A 785 39.30 -21.29 14.81
C ARG A 785 37.91 -21.87 15.08
N MET A 786 37.08 -22.00 14.02
CA MET A 786 35.76 -22.60 14.13
C MET A 786 35.91 -24.10 14.49
N LEU A 787 36.79 -24.82 13.83
CA LEU A 787 37.12 -26.22 14.12
C LEU A 787 37.69 -26.42 15.54
N ALA A 788 38.62 -25.55 15.95
CA ALA A 788 39.21 -25.63 17.30
C ALA A 788 38.16 -25.39 18.39
N LYS A 789 37.24 -24.39 18.20
CA LYS A 789 36.14 -24.11 19.13
C LYS A 789 35.12 -25.24 19.19
N ALA A 790 34.81 -25.87 18.05
CA ALA A 790 33.89 -27.03 17.99
C ALA A 790 34.48 -28.30 18.67
N ARG A 791 35.79 -28.49 18.56
CA ARG A 791 36.49 -29.59 19.26
C ARG A 791 36.58 -29.38 20.77
N ALA A 792 36.70 -28.12 21.22
CA ALA A 792 36.73 -27.77 22.64
C ALA A 792 35.34 -27.85 23.30
N ALA A 793 34.25 -27.79 22.53
CA ALA A 793 32.88 -27.87 23.01
C ALA A 793 32.30 -29.31 23.02
N LYS A 794 33.01 -30.27 22.41
CA LYS A 794 32.75 -31.70 22.50
C LYS A 794 33.52 -32.33 23.66
#